data_f0bf10285eed053fb073fa210b531873
#
_entry.id   f0bf10285eed053fb073fa210b531873
#
_cell.length_a   1.000
_cell.length_b   1.000
_cell.length_c   1.000
_cell.angle_alpha   90.00
_cell.angle_beta   90.00
_cell.angle_gamma   90.00
#
_symmetry.space_group_name_H-M   'P 1'
#
loop_
_entity.id
_entity.type
_entity.pdbx_description
1 polymer ?
#
loop_
_entity_poly.entity_id
_entity_poly.type
_entity_poly.pdbx_seq_one_letter_code
_entity_poly.pdbx_strand_id
1 'polypeptide(L)'
;MRCVSLLNATRGLAMLGLLAVVPAVRADTIRTKDGQTLIGRVREQTNDYVRLRTEYGELKVPGAQVAKHERSLYVVTLADGTNVVGQITGETDTELTVQIEKETRTVPLAQVKDVSMHKPPPAPPDARKFAEWHQQALSLLQKKEYAKAIAKYEEILKAEPKDAMALYNAACAHALSGDKTNALERLRKSVEEGFVSYAHMERDPDLDTLREEAAYKDLFARKAEYVRQASERAVKRITESLAKEKIDAKAYKAVYDEERHFVYLHAKTDEDFAKARQGLEEFAECLWRDLFTHRPTDPLYIVLLTMADSPKALPNGVGGFFNSGANALFCGDMPSFKLMRSSVVFHEFTHALHWADQVPRRQQHPIWIAEGLSTLFETARRADGKLSPLSSYRLSVTQRAAAAGRTIPWEMFAKFSHAQFMANAGLCYSQARSMLFYLHEEGLLKTFYDEYVKDSSYAGDKSALEAFEVAFGKPASEVERDWKEWAKKLEIPAIPYLGVGTQERDQKLVINNVATNSPAGLAGLRTNDAIVVIEGMPIRTQADLLEAIGNHAVGEEIDIRLERGGKPLDVTVKLAARPDMTVRTNEKAPYLGISVVETDGAVQVRGVDKHSPAGKAGVNTGWRIVKFAETDIKTVRDFLNAVKKSKPGESVELTVRKSDGKEHVLKLEMGTVPSESDE
;
A
#
# COMPACT_ATOMS: atom_id res chain seq x y z
N MET A 1 32.12 8.29 -0.44
CA MET A 1 31.87 7.50 0.78
C MET A 1 30.42 7.67 1.20
N ARG A 2 29.59 6.79 0.80
CA ARG A 2 28.28 6.47 1.42
C ARG A 2 27.38 5.82 0.37
N CYS A 3 27.47 4.50 0.23
CA CYS A 3 26.35 3.69 -0.22
C CYS A 3 25.22 3.86 0.80
N VAL A 4 24.30 4.75 0.59
CA VAL A 4 23.16 4.97 1.47
C VAL A 4 21.90 4.54 0.74
N SER A 5 21.35 3.45 1.25
CA SER A 5 19.95 3.06 1.27
C SER A 5 19.16 3.00 -0.04
N LEU A 6 19.36 1.93 -0.79
CA LEU A 6 18.28 1.32 -1.57
C LEU A 6 17.48 0.30 -0.72
N LEU A 7 17.71 0.25 0.59
CA LEU A 7 17.23 -0.82 1.48
C LEU A 7 15.76 -0.69 1.92
N ASN A 8 15.10 0.43 1.69
CA ASN A 8 13.67 0.55 2.00
C ASN A 8 12.75 0.02 0.88
N ALA A 9 13.32 -0.37 -0.26
CA ALA A 9 12.57 -0.87 -1.40
C ALA A 9 12.01 -2.29 -1.25
N THR A 10 12.54 -3.08 -0.31
CA THR A 10 12.12 -4.50 -0.14
C THR A 10 10.88 -4.68 0.74
N ARG A 11 10.33 -3.61 1.33
CA ARG A 11 9.12 -3.72 2.18
C ARG A 11 7.80 -3.87 1.43
N GLY A 12 7.76 -3.64 0.13
CA GLY A 12 6.52 -3.67 -0.66
C GLY A 12 6.11 -5.04 -1.22
N LEU A 13 7.02 -5.99 -1.35
CA LEU A 13 6.72 -7.32 -1.92
C LEU A 13 6.21 -8.34 -0.91
N ALA A 14 6.19 -8.02 0.38
CA ALA A 14 5.79 -8.94 1.44
C ALA A 14 4.29 -8.96 1.76
N MET A 15 3.46 -8.14 1.12
CA MET A 15 2.01 -8.10 1.40
C MET A 15 1.13 -8.99 0.52
N LEU A 16 1.69 -9.71 -0.45
CA LEU A 16 0.93 -10.63 -1.31
C LEU A 16 1.27 -12.12 -1.06
N GLY A 17 1.56 -12.49 0.17
CA GLY A 17 1.95 -13.86 0.50
C GLY A 17 1.66 -14.29 1.93
N LEU A 18 0.47 -13.95 2.50
CA LEU A 18 -0.01 -14.63 3.71
C LEU A 18 -0.76 -15.91 3.29
N LEU A 19 -0.02 -16.84 2.67
CA LEU A 19 -0.34 -18.25 2.72
C LEU A 19 0.27 -18.79 4.01
N ALA A 20 -0.58 -19.28 4.90
CA ALA A 20 -0.17 -19.95 6.12
C ALA A 20 1.00 -20.89 5.83
N VAL A 21 2.14 -20.66 6.43
CA VAL A 21 3.26 -21.59 6.43
C VAL A 21 2.80 -22.80 7.23
N VAL A 22 2.31 -23.80 6.53
CA VAL A 22 2.15 -25.14 7.10
C VAL A 22 3.57 -25.65 7.32
N PRO A 23 3.97 -26.01 8.55
CA PRO A 23 5.31 -26.55 8.79
C PRO A 23 5.50 -27.75 7.89
N ALA A 24 6.63 -27.82 7.17
CA ALA A 24 6.96 -28.93 6.29
C ALA A 24 6.93 -30.23 7.11
N VAL A 25 5.95 -31.08 6.81
CA VAL A 25 5.81 -32.39 7.43
C VAL A 25 6.99 -33.24 6.95
N ARG A 26 7.83 -33.72 7.87
CA ARG A 26 9.07 -34.43 7.57
C ARG A 26 8.89 -35.91 7.21
N ALA A 27 7.65 -36.43 7.32
CA ALA A 27 7.20 -37.78 6.91
C ALA A 27 5.68 -37.77 6.84
N ASP A 28 5.07 -38.84 6.30
CA ASP A 28 3.62 -38.97 6.38
C ASP A 28 3.21 -38.91 7.84
N THR A 29 2.18 -38.13 8.12
CA THR A 29 1.70 -37.88 9.48
C THR A 29 0.24 -38.25 9.57
N ILE A 30 -0.10 -39.18 10.48
CA ILE A 30 -1.47 -39.52 10.82
C ILE A 30 -1.79 -38.95 12.20
N ARG A 31 -2.81 -38.11 12.27
CA ARG A 31 -3.40 -37.70 13.54
C ARG A 31 -4.64 -38.56 13.82
N THR A 32 -4.66 -39.19 14.97
CA THR A 32 -5.79 -40.01 15.43
C THR A 32 -6.83 -39.15 16.17
N LYS A 33 -8.04 -39.64 16.29
CA LYS A 33 -9.15 -38.94 16.97
C LYS A 33 -8.93 -38.75 18.48
N ASP A 34 -8.08 -39.57 19.07
CA ASP A 34 -7.65 -39.47 20.47
C ASP A 34 -6.44 -38.51 20.66
N GLY A 35 -6.02 -37.83 19.57
CA GLY A 35 -4.99 -36.79 19.61
C GLY A 35 -3.54 -37.28 19.43
N GLN A 36 -3.31 -38.58 19.20
CA GLN A 36 -1.98 -39.10 18.93
C GLN A 36 -1.49 -38.65 17.53
N THR A 37 -0.18 -38.44 17.41
CA THR A 37 0.47 -38.15 16.13
C THR A 37 1.45 -39.26 15.79
N LEU A 38 1.18 -39.96 14.70
CA LEU A 38 2.00 -41.07 14.22
C LEU A 38 2.75 -40.63 12.97
N ILE A 39 4.04 -40.85 12.92
CA ILE A 39 4.94 -40.39 11.86
C ILE A 39 5.60 -41.62 11.22
N GLY A 40 5.51 -41.71 9.89
CA GLY A 40 6.12 -42.81 9.14
C GLY A 40 5.81 -42.70 7.65
N ARG A 41 6.17 -43.72 6.88
CA ARG A 41 5.83 -43.81 5.45
C ARG A 41 4.61 -44.74 5.26
N VAL A 42 3.59 -44.25 4.57
CA VAL A 42 2.39 -45.05 4.26
C VAL A 42 2.74 -46.15 3.28
N ARG A 43 2.49 -47.40 3.66
CA ARG A 43 2.64 -48.57 2.77
C ARG A 43 1.32 -48.92 2.09
N GLU A 44 0.21 -48.75 2.79
CA GLU A 44 -1.10 -49.11 2.28
C GLU A 44 -2.16 -48.22 2.93
N GLN A 45 -3.14 -47.79 2.15
CA GLN A 45 -4.32 -47.12 2.67
C GLN A 45 -5.56 -47.67 2.01
N THR A 46 -6.48 -48.14 2.86
CA THR A 46 -7.84 -48.55 2.48
C THR A 46 -8.86 -47.73 3.27
N ASN A 47 -10.15 -47.96 3.01
CA ASN A 47 -11.20 -47.31 3.81
C ASN A 47 -11.20 -47.82 5.27
N ASP A 48 -10.67 -49.01 5.51
CA ASP A 48 -10.73 -49.66 6.80
C ASP A 48 -9.50 -49.39 7.68
N TYR A 49 -8.35 -49.14 7.06
CA TYR A 49 -7.11 -48.88 7.78
C TYR A 49 -6.05 -48.15 6.94
N VAL A 50 -5.06 -47.56 7.65
CA VAL A 50 -3.80 -47.10 7.08
C VAL A 50 -2.65 -47.92 7.70
N ARG A 51 -1.78 -48.50 6.84
CA ARG A 51 -0.57 -49.18 7.28
C ARG A 51 0.64 -48.23 7.11
N LEU A 52 1.30 -47.95 8.21
CA LEU A 52 2.41 -47.02 8.29
C LEU A 52 3.69 -47.77 8.64
N ARG A 53 4.78 -47.54 7.88
CA ARG A 53 6.13 -47.99 8.22
C ARG A 53 6.81 -46.91 9.03
N THR A 54 7.07 -47.15 10.29
CA THR A 54 7.79 -46.25 11.21
C THR A 54 9.21 -46.75 11.43
N GLU A 55 10.05 -45.98 12.13
CA GLU A 55 11.36 -46.40 12.52
C GLU A 55 11.36 -47.58 13.49
N TYR A 56 10.22 -47.86 14.16
CA TYR A 56 10.02 -48.96 15.13
C TYR A 56 9.30 -50.16 14.52
N GLY A 57 8.99 -50.17 13.23
CA GLY A 57 8.26 -51.23 12.54
C GLY A 57 7.00 -50.81 11.86
N GLU A 58 6.15 -51.76 11.48
CA GLU A 58 4.89 -51.49 10.81
C GLU A 58 3.76 -51.31 11.81
N LEU A 59 2.96 -50.27 11.61
CA LEU A 59 1.77 -49.95 12.42
C LEU A 59 0.53 -49.94 11.53
N LYS A 60 -0.53 -50.62 11.95
CA LYS A 60 -1.84 -50.63 11.30
C LYS A 60 -2.82 -49.76 12.10
N VAL A 61 -3.24 -48.65 11.53
CA VAL A 61 -4.16 -47.70 12.16
C VAL A 61 -5.54 -47.87 11.56
N PRO A 62 -6.58 -48.23 12.35
CA PRO A 62 -7.93 -48.33 11.86
C PRO A 62 -8.42 -47.03 11.24
N GLY A 63 -9.03 -47.06 10.05
CA GLY A 63 -9.53 -45.90 9.35
C GLY A 63 -10.48 -45.04 10.17
N ALA A 64 -11.33 -45.73 10.98
CA ALA A 64 -12.25 -45.05 11.90
C ALA A 64 -11.55 -44.19 12.97
N GLN A 65 -10.29 -44.46 13.28
CA GLN A 65 -9.47 -43.70 14.25
C GLN A 65 -8.66 -42.55 13.62
N VAL A 66 -8.55 -42.50 12.30
CA VAL A 66 -7.83 -41.43 11.59
C VAL A 66 -8.67 -40.15 11.59
N ALA A 67 -8.14 -39.09 12.21
CA ALA A 67 -8.73 -37.76 12.18
C ALA A 67 -8.20 -36.94 11.00
N LYS A 68 -6.89 -37.02 10.73
CA LYS A 68 -6.22 -36.33 9.64
C LYS A 68 -5.04 -37.15 9.14
N HIS A 69 -4.83 -37.15 7.83
CA HIS A 69 -3.67 -37.76 7.19
C HIS A 69 -2.97 -36.72 6.32
N GLU A 70 -1.70 -36.44 6.59
CA GLU A 70 -0.84 -35.51 5.83
C GLU A 70 0.27 -36.33 5.17
N ARG A 71 0.32 -36.31 3.84
CA ARG A 71 1.32 -37.06 3.05
C ARG A 71 2.51 -36.18 2.70
N SER A 72 3.69 -36.74 2.74
CA SER A 72 4.95 -36.10 2.32
C SER A 72 5.29 -36.45 0.88
N LEU A 73 6.14 -35.62 0.28
CA LEU A 73 6.75 -35.92 -1.01
C LEU A 73 8.07 -36.70 -0.80
N TYR A 74 8.29 -37.67 -1.66
CA TYR A 74 9.49 -38.49 -1.67
C TYR A 74 10.22 -38.36 -3.00
N VAL A 75 11.54 -38.52 -2.97
CA VAL A 75 12.38 -38.72 -4.16
C VAL A 75 12.68 -40.21 -4.26
N VAL A 76 12.16 -40.86 -5.26
CA VAL A 76 12.47 -42.24 -5.61
C VAL A 76 13.55 -42.21 -6.66
N THR A 77 14.78 -42.57 -6.30
CA THR A 77 15.91 -42.68 -7.22
C THR A 77 15.92 -44.06 -7.83
N LEU A 78 15.87 -44.15 -9.16
CA LEU A 78 15.92 -45.41 -9.89
C LEU A 78 17.36 -45.85 -10.13
N ALA A 79 17.53 -47.13 -10.51
CA ALA A 79 18.85 -47.73 -10.79
C ALA A 79 19.59 -47.06 -11.93
N ASP A 80 18.86 -46.45 -12.89
CA ASP A 80 19.40 -45.68 -14.03
C ASP A 80 19.78 -44.23 -13.60
N GLY A 81 19.58 -43.84 -12.35
CA GLY A 81 19.84 -42.49 -11.86
C GLY A 81 18.67 -41.52 -12.01
N THR A 82 17.56 -41.93 -12.61
CA THR A 82 16.35 -41.09 -12.75
C THR A 82 15.70 -40.85 -11.39
N ASN A 83 15.28 -39.62 -11.10
CA ASN A 83 14.53 -39.29 -9.91
C ASN A 83 13.03 -39.09 -10.21
N VAL A 84 12.19 -39.77 -9.45
CA VAL A 84 10.74 -39.61 -9.48
C VAL A 84 10.32 -38.94 -8.18
N VAL A 85 9.72 -37.75 -8.26
CA VAL A 85 9.26 -37.01 -7.07
C VAL A 85 7.75 -37.09 -6.98
N GLY A 86 7.23 -37.60 -5.86
CA GLY A 86 5.80 -37.75 -5.66
C GLY A 86 5.43 -38.24 -4.25
N GLN A 87 4.14 -38.40 -4.00
CA GLN A 87 3.63 -39.02 -2.78
C GLN A 87 3.60 -40.53 -2.93
N ILE A 88 4.15 -41.27 -1.99
CA ILE A 88 4.03 -42.71 -1.99
C ILE A 88 2.64 -43.07 -1.51
N THR A 89 1.85 -43.71 -2.36
CA THR A 89 0.44 -44.10 -2.06
C THR A 89 0.28 -45.59 -1.81
N GLY A 90 1.27 -46.40 -2.20
CA GLY A 90 1.31 -47.83 -1.94
C GLY A 90 2.70 -48.40 -2.06
N GLU A 91 2.99 -49.45 -1.31
CA GLU A 91 4.22 -50.26 -1.34
C GLU A 91 3.88 -51.69 -1.08
N THR A 92 4.16 -52.56 -2.06
CA THR A 92 4.08 -54.02 -1.92
C THR A 92 5.49 -54.60 -1.76
N ASP A 93 5.60 -55.93 -1.69
CA ASP A 93 6.93 -56.56 -1.65
C ASP A 93 7.67 -56.51 -2.98
N THR A 94 7.03 -56.11 -4.08
CA THR A 94 7.61 -56.08 -5.43
C THR A 94 7.53 -54.72 -6.09
N GLU A 95 6.67 -53.79 -5.65
CA GLU A 95 6.35 -52.55 -6.34
C GLU A 95 6.10 -51.37 -5.39
N LEU A 96 6.46 -50.18 -5.84
CA LEU A 96 6.18 -48.90 -5.21
C LEU A 96 5.22 -48.07 -6.07
N THR A 97 4.13 -47.61 -5.51
CA THR A 97 3.16 -46.74 -6.20
C THR A 97 3.40 -45.29 -5.79
N VAL A 98 3.70 -44.42 -6.76
CA VAL A 98 4.01 -42.97 -6.56
C VAL A 98 3.00 -42.13 -7.29
N GLN A 99 2.30 -41.26 -6.58
CA GLN A 99 1.40 -40.26 -7.13
C GLN A 99 2.20 -38.99 -7.50
N ILE A 100 2.23 -38.64 -8.78
CA ILE A 100 2.89 -37.45 -9.33
C ILE A 100 1.78 -36.53 -9.85
N GLU A 101 1.46 -35.46 -9.14
CA GLU A 101 0.34 -34.56 -9.47
C GLU A 101 -0.98 -35.34 -9.70
N LYS A 102 -1.41 -35.50 -10.98
CA LYS A 102 -2.65 -36.22 -11.35
C LYS A 102 -2.39 -37.64 -11.88
N GLU A 103 -1.11 -38.04 -12.02
CA GLU A 103 -0.73 -39.33 -12.57
C GLU A 103 -0.20 -40.26 -11.49
N THR A 104 -0.53 -41.54 -11.58
CA THR A 104 -0.02 -42.60 -10.70
C THR A 104 0.98 -43.44 -11.46
N ARG A 105 2.21 -43.56 -10.92
CA ARG A 105 3.27 -44.39 -11.51
C ARG A 105 3.63 -45.52 -10.57
N THR A 106 3.56 -46.73 -11.09
CA THR A 106 4.06 -47.93 -10.39
C THR A 106 5.49 -48.21 -10.80
N VAL A 107 6.38 -48.38 -9.83
CA VAL A 107 7.83 -48.60 -10.01
C VAL A 107 8.16 -49.95 -9.36
N PRO A 108 8.71 -50.94 -10.11
CA PRO A 108 9.22 -52.17 -9.53
C PRO A 108 10.31 -51.90 -8.51
N LEU A 109 10.25 -52.48 -7.32
CA LEU A 109 11.24 -52.27 -6.24
C LEU A 109 12.67 -52.67 -6.67
N ALA A 110 12.79 -53.64 -7.59
CA ALA A 110 14.07 -54.04 -8.18
C ALA A 110 14.75 -52.89 -8.97
N GLN A 111 13.99 -51.86 -9.42
CA GLN A 111 14.50 -50.67 -10.11
C GLN A 111 14.70 -49.50 -9.16
N VAL A 112 14.34 -49.59 -7.89
CA VAL A 112 14.48 -48.53 -6.91
C VAL A 112 15.85 -48.63 -6.25
N LYS A 113 16.70 -47.63 -6.44
CA LYS A 113 18.01 -47.53 -5.80
C LYS A 113 17.92 -46.90 -4.41
N ASP A 114 17.09 -45.88 -4.26
CA ASP A 114 16.91 -45.16 -2.99
C ASP A 114 15.53 -44.51 -2.92
N VAL A 115 15.01 -44.37 -1.70
CA VAL A 115 13.79 -43.61 -1.39
C VAL A 115 14.11 -42.67 -0.26
N SER A 116 14.28 -41.40 -0.57
CA SER A 116 14.54 -40.35 0.40
C SER A 116 13.35 -39.36 0.44
N MET A 117 13.18 -38.68 1.55
CA MET A 117 12.21 -37.60 1.60
C MET A 117 12.63 -36.46 0.70
N HIS A 118 11.72 -35.96 -0.11
CA HIS A 118 11.94 -34.73 -0.84
C HIS A 118 12.10 -33.61 0.20
N LYS A 119 13.34 -33.14 0.39
CA LYS A 119 13.59 -31.90 1.11
C LYS A 119 13.22 -30.79 0.13
N PRO A 120 12.09 -30.08 0.34
CA PRO A 120 11.90 -28.85 -0.42
C PRO A 120 13.16 -28.00 -0.22
N PRO A 121 13.59 -27.22 -1.22
CA PRO A 121 14.62 -26.24 -0.99
C PRO A 121 14.25 -25.48 0.28
N PRO A 122 15.20 -25.12 1.15
CA PRO A 122 14.91 -24.40 2.38
C PRO A 122 13.95 -23.27 2.00
N ALA A 123 12.81 -23.18 2.71
CA ALA A 123 11.88 -22.11 2.49
C ALA A 123 12.67 -20.81 2.43
N PRO A 124 12.47 -19.94 1.44
CA PRO A 124 13.19 -18.69 1.37
C PRO A 124 13.07 -18.04 2.76
N PRO A 125 14.15 -17.50 3.30
CA PRO A 125 14.14 -16.93 4.64
C PRO A 125 12.99 -15.91 4.68
N ASP A 126 12.28 -15.86 5.81
CA ASP A 126 11.24 -14.86 6.06
C ASP A 126 11.73 -13.50 5.53
N ALA A 127 10.91 -12.79 4.79
CA ALA A 127 11.28 -11.55 4.11
C ALA A 127 12.00 -10.55 5.05
N ARG A 128 11.66 -10.59 6.35
CA ARG A 128 12.39 -9.82 7.39
C ARG A 128 13.82 -10.28 7.54
N LYS A 129 14.03 -11.58 7.66
CA LYS A 129 15.37 -12.18 7.82
C LYS A 129 16.23 -11.93 6.58
N PHE A 130 15.61 -11.98 5.40
CA PHE A 130 16.31 -11.68 4.15
C PHE A 130 16.73 -10.21 4.06
N ALA A 131 15.85 -9.28 4.45
CA ALA A 131 16.17 -7.86 4.56
C ALA A 131 17.28 -7.58 5.59
N GLU A 132 17.27 -8.28 6.74
CA GLU A 132 18.31 -8.20 7.74
C GLU A 132 19.68 -8.69 7.20
N TRP A 133 19.70 -9.74 6.41
CA TRP A 133 20.93 -10.24 5.78
C TRP A 133 21.52 -9.22 4.81
N HIS A 134 20.70 -8.60 3.95
CA HIS A 134 21.13 -7.52 3.09
C HIS A 134 21.69 -6.33 3.87
N GLN A 135 21.03 -5.94 4.96
CA GLN A 135 21.48 -4.84 5.81
C GLN A 135 22.81 -5.16 6.49
N GLN A 136 22.99 -6.40 6.98
CA GLN A 136 24.26 -6.87 7.57
C GLN A 136 25.38 -6.84 6.53
N ALA A 137 25.16 -7.39 5.33
CA ALA A 137 26.13 -7.41 4.26
C ALA A 137 26.56 -6.00 3.85
N LEU A 138 25.60 -5.09 3.68
CA LEU A 138 25.86 -3.69 3.37
C LEU A 138 26.63 -2.97 4.48
N SER A 139 26.30 -3.23 5.75
CA SER A 139 27.04 -2.68 6.89
C SER A 139 28.51 -3.14 6.91
N LEU A 140 28.77 -4.40 6.55
CA LEU A 140 30.13 -4.92 6.43
C LEU A 140 30.91 -4.23 5.29
N LEU A 141 30.25 -4.03 4.14
CA LEU A 141 30.80 -3.31 3.00
C LEU A 141 31.19 -1.87 3.38
N GLN A 142 30.27 -1.15 4.05
CA GLN A 142 30.51 0.21 4.55
C GLN A 142 31.66 0.31 5.56
N LYS A 143 31.82 -0.73 6.39
CA LYS A 143 32.95 -0.84 7.34
C LYS A 143 34.25 -1.27 6.68
N LYS A 144 34.26 -1.47 5.35
CA LYS A 144 35.38 -1.97 4.56
C LYS A 144 35.87 -3.39 4.95
N GLU A 145 34.97 -4.17 5.56
CA GLU A 145 35.20 -5.57 5.89
C GLU A 145 34.85 -6.46 4.69
N TYR A 146 35.53 -6.24 3.55
CA TYR A 146 35.17 -6.78 2.24
C TYR A 146 35.03 -8.29 2.20
N ALA A 147 35.98 -9.02 2.79
CA ALA A 147 35.91 -10.49 2.83
C ALA A 147 34.67 -11.02 3.55
N LYS A 148 34.27 -10.37 4.66
CA LYS A 148 33.06 -10.73 5.39
C LYS A 148 31.79 -10.32 4.62
N ALA A 149 31.81 -9.15 3.95
CA ALA A 149 30.72 -8.69 3.08
C ALA A 149 30.49 -9.69 1.93
N ILE A 150 31.55 -10.11 1.24
CA ILE A 150 31.51 -11.13 0.19
C ILE A 150 30.88 -12.42 0.71
N ALA A 151 31.40 -12.95 1.83
CA ALA A 151 30.88 -14.19 2.43
C ALA A 151 29.36 -14.07 2.76
N LYS A 152 28.92 -12.90 3.22
CA LYS A 152 27.52 -12.67 3.53
C LYS A 152 26.65 -12.54 2.26
N TYR A 153 27.14 -11.89 1.21
CA TYR A 153 26.44 -11.86 -0.08
C TYR A 153 26.37 -13.27 -0.71
N GLU A 154 27.41 -14.09 -0.60
CA GLU A 154 27.37 -15.48 -1.05
C GLU A 154 26.34 -16.33 -0.25
N GLU A 155 26.13 -16.04 1.05
CA GLU A 155 25.06 -16.66 1.85
C GLU A 155 23.68 -16.27 1.30
N ILE A 156 23.48 -14.99 0.98
CA ILE A 156 22.24 -14.48 0.34
C ILE A 156 22.02 -15.18 -1.00
N LEU A 157 23.06 -15.24 -1.84
CA LEU A 157 22.99 -15.83 -3.18
C LEU A 157 22.82 -17.36 -3.17
N LYS A 158 23.18 -18.05 -2.09
CA LYS A 158 22.82 -19.48 -1.90
C LYS A 158 21.32 -19.65 -1.67
N ALA A 159 20.67 -18.72 -0.98
CA ALA A 159 19.23 -18.76 -0.74
C ALA A 159 18.43 -18.25 -1.96
N GLU A 160 18.91 -17.19 -2.61
CA GLU A 160 18.31 -16.57 -3.80
C GLU A 160 19.37 -16.28 -4.86
N PRO A 161 19.69 -17.26 -5.73
CA PRO A 161 20.79 -17.15 -6.70
C PRO A 161 20.61 -16.04 -7.76
N LYS A 162 19.39 -15.55 -7.90
CA LYS A 162 19.00 -14.53 -8.89
C LYS A 162 18.75 -13.15 -8.28
N ASP A 163 19.15 -12.94 -7.03
CA ASP A 163 19.06 -11.64 -6.40
C ASP A 163 20.03 -10.65 -7.05
N ALA A 164 19.50 -9.85 -7.97
CA ALA A 164 20.27 -8.89 -8.77
C ALA A 164 20.98 -7.84 -7.89
N MET A 165 20.38 -7.45 -6.76
CA MET A 165 20.97 -6.50 -5.81
C MET A 165 22.13 -7.12 -5.03
N ALA A 166 21.97 -8.35 -4.55
CA ALA A 166 23.06 -9.08 -3.89
C ALA A 166 24.23 -9.32 -4.84
N LEU A 167 23.97 -9.68 -6.11
CA LEU A 167 24.98 -9.82 -7.15
C LEU A 167 25.73 -8.51 -7.39
N TYR A 168 25.01 -7.38 -7.47
CA TYR A 168 25.60 -6.06 -7.65
C TYR A 168 26.49 -5.67 -6.47
N ASN A 169 25.98 -5.76 -5.25
CA ASN A 169 26.75 -5.41 -4.06
C ASN A 169 27.94 -6.36 -3.82
N ALA A 170 27.80 -7.64 -4.20
CA ALA A 170 28.94 -8.56 -4.22
C ALA A 170 30.02 -8.12 -5.22
N ALA A 171 29.60 -7.63 -6.41
CA ALA A 171 30.53 -7.07 -7.40
C ALA A 171 31.28 -5.86 -6.82
N CYS A 172 30.59 -4.94 -6.14
CA CYS A 172 31.23 -3.82 -5.45
C CYS A 172 32.24 -4.30 -4.38
N ALA A 173 31.87 -5.29 -3.56
CA ALA A 173 32.75 -5.83 -2.53
C ALA A 173 34.02 -6.50 -3.13
N HIS A 174 33.89 -7.25 -4.21
CA HIS A 174 35.02 -7.82 -4.96
C HIS A 174 35.89 -6.72 -5.59
N ALA A 175 35.29 -5.71 -6.23
CA ALA A 175 36.04 -4.60 -6.82
C ALA A 175 36.88 -3.84 -5.78
N LEU A 176 36.28 -3.53 -4.63
CA LEU A 176 36.95 -2.86 -3.52
C LEU A 176 38.02 -3.72 -2.84
N SER A 177 37.89 -5.05 -2.91
CA SER A 177 38.95 -5.98 -2.41
C SER A 177 40.08 -6.21 -3.42
N GLY A 178 39.98 -5.65 -4.64
CA GLY A 178 40.96 -5.82 -5.72
C GLY A 178 40.71 -7.05 -6.62
N ASP A 179 39.69 -7.81 -6.38
CA ASP A 179 39.33 -9.00 -7.16
C ASP A 179 38.46 -8.63 -8.38
N LYS A 180 39.10 -8.06 -9.40
CA LYS A 180 38.42 -7.58 -10.61
C LYS A 180 37.69 -8.69 -11.36
N THR A 181 38.22 -9.92 -11.38
CA THR A 181 37.65 -11.04 -12.13
C THR A 181 36.29 -11.42 -11.57
N ASN A 182 36.19 -11.68 -10.27
CA ASN A 182 34.91 -12.00 -9.64
C ASN A 182 33.96 -10.78 -9.63
N ALA A 183 34.51 -9.56 -9.49
CA ALA A 183 33.71 -8.34 -9.56
C ALA A 183 32.98 -8.21 -10.91
N LEU A 184 33.66 -8.37 -12.03
CA LEU A 184 33.06 -8.31 -13.36
C LEU A 184 32.09 -9.45 -13.62
N GLU A 185 32.38 -10.67 -13.14
CA GLU A 185 31.45 -11.79 -13.25
C GLU A 185 30.16 -11.53 -12.50
N ARG A 186 30.25 -11.06 -11.23
CA ARG A 186 29.07 -10.74 -10.42
C ARG A 186 28.30 -9.55 -10.99
N LEU A 187 28.98 -8.51 -11.50
CA LEU A 187 28.35 -7.36 -12.15
C LEU A 187 27.59 -7.79 -13.40
N ARG A 188 28.18 -8.61 -14.26
CA ARG A 188 27.52 -9.15 -15.45
C ARG A 188 26.26 -9.93 -15.06
N LYS A 189 26.38 -10.85 -14.09
CA LYS A 189 25.23 -11.62 -13.61
C LYS A 189 24.14 -10.73 -13.02
N SER A 190 24.51 -9.67 -12.29
CA SER A 190 23.53 -8.75 -11.73
C SER A 190 22.68 -8.07 -12.81
N VAL A 191 23.34 -7.63 -13.88
CA VAL A 191 22.68 -7.02 -15.05
C VAL A 191 21.81 -8.06 -15.78
N GLU A 192 22.30 -9.27 -15.99
CA GLU A 192 21.55 -10.37 -16.57
C GLU A 192 20.32 -10.74 -15.74
N GLU A 193 20.37 -10.64 -14.40
CA GLU A 193 19.23 -10.88 -13.52
C GLU A 193 18.34 -9.65 -13.29
N GLY A 194 18.69 -8.50 -13.88
CA GLY A 194 17.79 -7.34 -13.98
C GLY A 194 18.21 -6.09 -13.19
N PHE A 195 19.43 -6.03 -12.69
CA PHE A 195 19.97 -4.77 -12.18
C PHE A 195 20.41 -3.88 -13.35
N VAL A 196 19.50 -3.04 -13.81
CA VAL A 196 19.71 -2.20 -15.01
C VAL A 196 19.84 -0.71 -14.69
N SER A 197 20.16 -0.37 -13.45
CA SER A 197 20.40 1.02 -13.04
C SER A 197 21.77 1.51 -13.51
N TYR A 198 21.92 1.70 -14.81
CA TYR A 198 23.17 2.11 -15.45
C TYR A 198 23.66 3.48 -14.97
N ALA A 199 22.76 4.42 -14.74
CA ALA A 199 23.10 5.72 -14.20
C ALA A 199 23.69 5.63 -12.77
N HIS A 200 23.27 4.63 -11.99
CA HIS A 200 23.87 4.33 -10.70
C HIS A 200 25.26 3.70 -10.86
N MET A 201 25.39 2.64 -11.68
CA MET A 201 26.65 1.96 -11.95
C MET A 201 27.74 2.93 -12.46
N GLU A 202 27.34 3.86 -13.32
CA GLU A 202 28.25 4.86 -13.91
C GLU A 202 28.85 5.82 -12.88
N ARG A 203 28.12 6.10 -11.80
CA ARG A 203 28.54 7.04 -10.74
C ARG A 203 29.03 6.37 -9.49
N ASP A 204 28.96 5.03 -9.42
CA ASP A 204 29.36 4.31 -8.21
C ASP A 204 30.87 4.22 -8.08
N PRO A 205 31.49 4.86 -7.06
CA PRO A 205 32.94 4.83 -6.89
C PRO A 205 33.46 3.43 -6.52
N ASP A 206 32.60 2.54 -6.05
CA ASP A 206 32.97 1.17 -5.71
C ASP A 206 33.39 0.38 -6.96
N LEU A 207 32.95 0.84 -8.16
CA LEU A 207 33.28 0.24 -9.45
C LEU A 207 34.42 0.95 -10.21
N ASP A 208 35.04 1.98 -9.64
CA ASP A 208 36.06 2.80 -10.35
C ASP A 208 37.21 1.95 -10.93
N THR A 209 37.62 0.91 -10.20
CA THR A 209 38.69 0.00 -10.66
C THR A 209 38.34 -0.86 -11.87
N LEU A 210 37.03 -0.95 -12.22
CA LEU A 210 36.53 -1.76 -13.32
C LEU A 210 36.26 -0.96 -14.60
N ARG A 211 36.18 0.39 -14.52
CA ARG A 211 35.72 1.24 -15.65
C ARG A 211 36.52 1.06 -16.92
N GLU A 212 37.83 0.81 -16.82
CA GLU A 212 38.71 0.62 -17.96
C GLU A 212 38.71 -0.81 -18.51
N GLU A 213 38.11 -1.75 -17.80
CA GLU A 213 38.07 -3.15 -18.24
C GLU A 213 37.13 -3.33 -19.43
N ALA A 214 37.57 -4.12 -20.41
CA ALA A 214 36.77 -4.37 -21.62
C ALA A 214 35.40 -4.96 -21.34
N ALA A 215 35.30 -5.86 -20.34
CA ALA A 215 34.03 -6.45 -19.94
C ALA A 215 33.04 -5.44 -19.31
N TYR A 216 33.56 -4.42 -18.59
CA TYR A 216 32.72 -3.33 -18.07
C TYR A 216 32.20 -2.47 -19.23
N LYS A 217 33.06 -2.09 -20.18
CA LYS A 217 32.69 -1.29 -21.36
C LYS A 217 31.67 -2.03 -22.22
N ASP A 218 31.78 -3.36 -22.37
CA ASP A 218 30.80 -4.17 -23.11
C ASP A 218 29.41 -4.16 -22.45
N LEU A 219 29.33 -4.23 -21.12
CA LEU A 219 28.05 -4.12 -20.41
C LEU A 219 27.32 -2.80 -20.71
N PHE A 220 28.07 -1.70 -20.81
CA PHE A 220 27.51 -0.40 -21.16
C PHE A 220 27.17 -0.26 -22.64
N ALA A 221 27.97 -0.83 -23.52
CA ALA A 221 27.68 -0.86 -24.96
C ALA A 221 26.38 -1.62 -25.28
N ARG A 222 26.05 -2.64 -24.47
CA ARG A 222 24.85 -3.46 -24.60
C ARG A 222 23.71 -3.02 -23.69
N LYS A 223 23.75 -1.81 -23.12
CA LYS A 223 22.76 -1.29 -22.18
C LYS A 223 21.32 -1.46 -22.67
N ALA A 224 21.03 -1.05 -23.90
CA ALA A 224 19.68 -1.11 -24.46
C ALA A 224 19.13 -2.55 -24.49
N GLU A 225 19.98 -3.52 -24.85
CA GLU A 225 19.62 -4.94 -24.87
C GLU A 225 19.26 -5.45 -23.45
N TYR A 226 20.12 -5.18 -22.47
CA TYR A 226 19.90 -5.63 -21.08
C TYR A 226 18.67 -4.96 -20.45
N VAL A 227 18.48 -3.66 -20.66
CA VAL A 227 17.29 -2.94 -20.20
C VAL A 227 16.03 -3.55 -20.79
N ARG A 228 16.04 -3.88 -22.09
CA ARG A 228 14.91 -4.55 -22.75
C ARG A 228 14.61 -5.91 -22.16
N GLN A 229 15.63 -6.76 -22.01
CA GLN A 229 15.48 -8.09 -21.42
C GLN A 229 14.98 -8.03 -19.97
N ALA A 230 15.50 -7.08 -19.17
CA ALA A 230 15.05 -6.86 -17.80
C ALA A 230 13.58 -6.43 -17.76
N SER A 231 13.18 -5.53 -18.68
CA SER A 231 11.79 -5.07 -18.80
C SER A 231 10.85 -6.22 -19.18
N GLU A 232 11.23 -7.07 -20.12
CA GLU A 232 10.43 -8.25 -20.50
C GLU A 232 10.26 -9.23 -19.33
N ARG A 233 11.32 -9.46 -18.53
CA ARG A 233 11.22 -10.27 -17.30
C ARG A 233 10.34 -9.62 -16.25
N ALA A 234 10.43 -8.30 -16.07
CA ALA A 234 9.58 -7.58 -15.13
C ALA A 234 8.10 -7.62 -15.55
N VAL A 235 7.81 -7.41 -16.82
CA VAL A 235 6.47 -7.56 -17.41
C VAL A 235 5.94 -8.96 -17.15
N LYS A 236 6.74 -10.00 -17.39
CA LYS A 236 6.36 -11.39 -17.11
C LYS A 236 6.03 -11.60 -15.61
N ARG A 237 6.86 -11.11 -14.68
CA ARG A 237 6.57 -11.20 -13.23
C ARG A 237 5.29 -10.47 -12.85
N ILE A 238 5.05 -9.28 -13.40
CA ILE A 238 3.82 -8.51 -13.13
C ILE A 238 2.60 -9.30 -13.66
N THR A 239 2.65 -9.81 -14.89
CA THR A 239 1.55 -10.59 -15.47
C THR A 239 1.30 -11.90 -14.72
N GLU A 240 2.33 -12.59 -14.24
CA GLU A 240 2.22 -13.77 -13.38
C GLU A 240 1.58 -13.41 -12.03
N SER A 241 1.90 -12.22 -11.48
CA SER A 241 1.25 -11.74 -10.25
C SER A 241 -0.23 -11.44 -10.48
N LEU A 242 -0.59 -10.78 -11.59
CA LEU A 242 -1.99 -10.55 -11.96
C LEU A 242 -2.77 -11.88 -12.12
N ALA A 243 -2.14 -12.87 -12.74
CA ALA A 243 -2.75 -14.19 -12.92
C ALA A 243 -3.05 -14.91 -11.60
N LYS A 244 -2.22 -14.73 -10.56
CA LYS A 244 -2.46 -15.26 -9.20
C LYS A 244 -3.73 -14.67 -8.58
N GLU A 245 -4.04 -13.41 -8.90
CA GLU A 245 -5.27 -12.74 -8.47
C GLU A 245 -6.48 -13.04 -9.38
N LYS A 246 -6.40 -14.09 -10.22
CA LYS A 246 -7.45 -14.52 -11.15
C LYS A 246 -7.82 -13.46 -12.19
N ILE A 247 -6.83 -12.68 -12.61
CA ILE A 247 -6.94 -11.72 -13.71
C ILE A 247 -6.48 -12.40 -14.99
N ASP A 248 -7.16 -12.13 -16.11
CA ASP A 248 -6.71 -12.61 -17.43
C ASP A 248 -5.47 -11.83 -17.88
N ALA A 249 -4.31 -12.28 -17.43
CA ALA A 249 -3.04 -11.64 -17.72
C ALA A 249 -2.69 -11.65 -19.21
N LYS A 250 -3.30 -12.53 -20.02
CA LYS A 250 -3.06 -12.59 -21.49
C LYS A 250 -3.70 -11.42 -22.23
N ALA A 251 -4.72 -10.78 -21.62
CA ALA A 251 -5.34 -9.59 -22.17
C ALA A 251 -4.43 -8.35 -22.07
N TYR A 252 -3.43 -8.39 -21.17
CA TYR A 252 -2.55 -7.24 -20.94
C TYR A 252 -1.42 -7.21 -21.97
N LYS A 253 -1.37 -6.12 -22.73
CA LYS A 253 -0.32 -5.83 -23.71
C LYS A 253 0.75 -4.96 -23.09
N ALA A 254 2.02 -5.19 -23.42
CA ALA A 254 3.12 -4.33 -23.01
C ALA A 254 3.47 -3.35 -24.14
N VAL A 255 3.57 -2.06 -23.81
CA VAL A 255 4.00 -1.00 -24.73
C VAL A 255 5.20 -0.29 -24.11
N TYR A 256 6.28 -0.19 -24.87
CA TYR A 256 7.54 0.38 -24.42
C TYR A 256 7.71 1.80 -24.98
N ASP A 257 7.99 2.75 -24.10
CA ASP A 257 8.42 4.11 -24.41
C ASP A 257 9.88 4.26 -23.96
N GLU A 258 10.79 4.09 -24.90
CA GLU A 258 12.23 4.14 -24.62
C GLU A 258 12.72 5.55 -24.32
N GLU A 259 12.03 6.59 -24.82
CA GLU A 259 12.40 8.00 -24.61
C GLU A 259 12.16 8.43 -23.17
N ARG A 260 11.03 8.00 -22.57
CA ARG A 260 10.65 8.33 -21.21
C ARG A 260 10.99 7.25 -20.19
N HIS A 261 11.52 6.12 -20.66
CA HIS A 261 11.71 4.91 -19.86
C HIS A 261 10.41 4.40 -19.22
N PHE A 262 9.26 4.51 -19.92
CA PHE A 262 7.99 3.98 -19.46
C PHE A 262 7.69 2.63 -20.11
N VAL A 263 7.17 1.70 -19.32
CA VAL A 263 6.67 0.41 -19.79
C VAL A 263 5.23 0.28 -19.36
N TYR A 264 4.32 0.47 -20.29
CA TYR A 264 2.88 0.37 -20.01
C TYR A 264 2.43 -1.08 -20.14
N LEU A 265 1.60 -1.54 -19.18
CA LEU A 265 0.84 -2.78 -19.26
C LEU A 265 -0.65 -2.42 -19.19
N HIS A 266 -1.42 -2.80 -20.22
CA HIS A 266 -2.83 -2.46 -20.31
C HIS A 266 -3.65 -3.53 -21.03
N ALA A 267 -4.94 -3.63 -20.66
CA ALA A 267 -5.97 -4.40 -21.36
C ALA A 267 -7.07 -3.50 -21.95
N LYS A 268 -6.76 -2.21 -22.15
CA LYS A 268 -7.68 -1.22 -22.74
C LYS A 268 -7.74 -1.32 -24.26
N THR A 269 -8.78 -0.74 -24.85
CA THR A 269 -8.82 -0.52 -26.32
C THR A 269 -7.67 0.39 -26.75
N ASP A 270 -7.29 0.35 -28.01
CA ASP A 270 -6.17 1.18 -28.50
C ASP A 270 -6.49 2.68 -28.36
N GLU A 271 -7.77 3.08 -28.53
CA GLU A 271 -8.22 4.46 -28.36
C GLU A 271 -8.13 4.92 -26.90
N ASP A 272 -8.63 4.10 -25.94
CA ASP A 272 -8.60 4.44 -24.53
C ASP A 272 -7.17 4.44 -23.98
N PHE A 273 -6.34 3.52 -24.47
CA PHE A 273 -4.93 3.50 -24.13
C PHE A 273 -4.21 4.74 -24.65
N ALA A 274 -4.45 5.15 -25.89
CA ALA A 274 -3.83 6.35 -26.47
C ALA A 274 -4.16 7.60 -25.64
N LYS A 275 -5.41 7.76 -25.22
CA LYS A 275 -5.84 8.87 -24.34
C LYS A 275 -5.16 8.81 -22.98
N ALA A 276 -5.12 7.61 -22.37
CA ALA A 276 -4.47 7.39 -21.06
C ALA A 276 -2.99 7.72 -21.12
N ARG A 277 -2.30 7.18 -22.12
CA ARG A 277 -0.89 7.41 -22.37
C ARG A 277 -0.59 8.89 -22.56
N GLN A 278 -1.33 9.56 -23.44
CA GLN A 278 -1.17 11.00 -23.70
C GLN A 278 -1.32 11.82 -22.40
N GLY A 279 -2.35 11.54 -21.58
CA GLY A 279 -2.57 12.27 -20.34
C GLY A 279 -1.42 12.10 -19.34
N LEU A 280 -0.89 10.89 -19.18
CA LEU A 280 0.25 10.63 -18.31
C LEU A 280 1.53 11.26 -18.83
N GLU A 281 1.82 11.15 -20.13
CA GLU A 281 3.00 11.76 -20.73
C GLU A 281 2.99 13.27 -20.61
N GLU A 282 1.87 13.90 -20.92
CA GLU A 282 1.72 15.36 -20.80
C GLU A 282 1.87 15.84 -19.35
N PHE A 283 1.34 15.08 -18.39
CA PHE A 283 1.51 15.36 -16.97
C PHE A 283 2.99 15.27 -16.55
N ALA A 284 3.68 14.21 -16.97
CA ALA A 284 5.10 14.03 -16.69
C ALA A 284 5.95 15.15 -17.29
N GLU A 285 5.71 15.51 -18.56
CA GLU A 285 6.45 16.60 -19.23
C GLU A 285 6.28 17.95 -18.51
N CYS A 286 5.07 18.22 -17.99
CA CYS A 286 4.85 19.43 -17.20
C CYS A 286 5.66 19.41 -15.90
N LEU A 287 5.65 18.29 -15.16
CA LEU A 287 6.40 18.18 -13.90
C LEU A 287 7.92 18.23 -14.12
N TRP A 288 8.44 17.63 -15.18
CA TRP A 288 9.88 17.72 -15.50
C TRP A 288 10.29 19.11 -15.95
N ARG A 289 9.44 19.83 -16.62
CA ARG A 289 9.73 21.22 -17.02
C ARG A 289 9.66 22.19 -15.82
N ASP A 290 8.62 22.02 -14.98
CA ASP A 290 8.23 23.04 -14.00
C ASP A 290 8.74 22.74 -12.58
N LEU A 291 9.12 21.49 -12.27
CA LEU A 291 9.51 21.10 -10.91
C LEU A 291 10.71 20.15 -10.85
N PHE A 292 10.58 18.93 -11.38
CA PHE A 292 11.61 17.89 -11.26
C PHE A 292 12.72 18.07 -12.30
N THR A 293 13.96 17.77 -11.90
CA THR A 293 15.12 17.93 -12.79
C THR A 293 15.46 16.64 -13.52
N HIS A 294 15.25 15.50 -12.86
CA HIS A 294 15.62 14.21 -13.43
C HIS A 294 14.40 13.44 -13.92
N ARG A 295 14.59 12.82 -15.08
CA ARG A 295 13.65 11.85 -15.66
C ARG A 295 14.00 10.44 -15.16
N PRO A 296 13.10 9.47 -15.24
CA PRO A 296 13.43 8.08 -14.96
C PRO A 296 14.66 7.64 -15.78
N THR A 297 15.63 7.06 -15.09
CA THR A 297 16.81 6.44 -15.73
C THR A 297 16.62 4.95 -15.91
N ASP A 298 15.72 4.39 -15.13
CA ASP A 298 15.36 2.98 -15.10
C ASP A 298 13.90 2.82 -15.55
N PRO A 299 13.51 1.68 -16.13
CA PRO A 299 12.14 1.46 -16.58
C PRO A 299 11.11 1.62 -15.46
N LEU A 300 10.16 2.55 -15.62
CA LEU A 300 8.99 2.71 -14.78
C LEU A 300 7.82 1.92 -15.39
N TYR A 301 7.35 0.91 -14.67
CA TYR A 301 6.24 0.07 -15.10
C TYR A 301 4.92 0.71 -14.70
N ILE A 302 4.03 0.95 -15.68
CA ILE A 302 2.73 1.60 -15.48
C ILE A 302 1.65 0.59 -15.84
N VAL A 303 1.00 0.02 -14.83
CA VAL A 303 -0.04 -1.00 -14.98
C VAL A 303 -1.40 -0.34 -14.94
N LEU A 304 -2.05 -0.25 -16.10
CA LEU A 304 -3.39 0.33 -16.24
C LEU A 304 -4.42 -0.81 -16.18
N LEU A 305 -4.94 -1.04 -14.98
CA LEU A 305 -5.93 -2.09 -14.72
C LEU A 305 -7.25 -1.77 -15.39
N THR A 306 -8.01 -2.81 -15.75
CA THR A 306 -9.41 -2.66 -16.11
C THR A 306 -10.27 -2.50 -14.87
N MET A 307 -11.49 -2.03 -15.05
CA MET A 307 -12.47 -1.90 -13.99
C MET A 307 -12.81 -3.22 -13.28
N ALA A 308 -12.85 -4.30 -14.04
CA ALA A 308 -13.12 -5.63 -13.50
C ALA A 308 -11.93 -6.20 -12.71
N ASP A 309 -10.71 -5.70 -13.00
CA ASP A 309 -9.47 -6.21 -12.43
C ASP A 309 -8.97 -5.36 -11.25
N SER A 310 -9.32 -4.07 -11.22
CA SER A 310 -8.92 -3.16 -10.14
C SER A 310 -9.26 -3.69 -8.74
N PRO A 311 -10.47 -4.21 -8.45
CA PRO A 311 -10.79 -4.74 -7.13
C PRO A 311 -10.05 -6.03 -6.75
N LYS A 312 -9.43 -6.71 -7.74
CA LYS A 312 -8.67 -7.94 -7.50
C LYS A 312 -7.18 -7.64 -7.27
N ALA A 313 -6.65 -6.67 -8.01
CA ALA A 313 -5.23 -6.33 -8.00
C ALA A 313 -4.85 -5.27 -6.96
N LEU A 314 -5.81 -4.43 -6.54
CA LEU A 314 -5.57 -3.35 -5.59
C LEU A 314 -6.07 -3.71 -4.21
N PRO A 315 -5.41 -3.26 -3.13
CA PRO A 315 -5.93 -3.38 -1.77
C PRO A 315 -7.30 -2.71 -1.64
N ASN A 316 -8.13 -3.21 -0.72
CA ASN A 316 -9.47 -2.66 -0.49
C ASN A 316 -9.41 -1.16 -0.17
N GLY A 317 -10.19 -0.37 -0.89
CA GLY A 317 -10.28 1.08 -0.71
C GLY A 317 -9.10 1.87 -1.30
N VAL A 318 -8.26 1.24 -2.11
CA VAL A 318 -7.10 1.86 -2.77
C VAL A 318 -7.36 1.95 -4.27
N GLY A 319 -7.32 3.15 -4.84
CA GLY A 319 -7.53 3.37 -6.27
C GLY A 319 -6.28 3.18 -7.13
N GLY A 320 -5.10 3.15 -6.51
CA GLY A 320 -3.80 2.91 -7.12
C GLY A 320 -2.71 2.92 -6.08
N PHE A 321 -1.50 2.49 -6.44
CA PHE A 321 -0.32 2.63 -5.59
C PHE A 321 0.96 2.60 -6.41
N PHE A 322 2.00 3.30 -5.95
CA PHE A 322 3.35 3.21 -6.48
C PHE A 322 4.22 2.33 -5.57
N ASN A 323 4.87 1.33 -6.17
CA ASN A 323 5.85 0.47 -5.52
C ASN A 323 7.26 0.86 -5.96
N SER A 324 7.99 1.59 -5.13
CA SER A 324 9.35 2.03 -5.43
C SER A 324 10.35 0.87 -5.58
N GLY A 325 10.13 -0.25 -4.90
CA GLY A 325 11.00 -1.43 -4.99
C GLY A 325 10.90 -2.16 -6.32
N ALA A 326 9.72 -2.17 -6.91
CA ALA A 326 9.50 -2.74 -8.25
C ALA A 326 9.57 -1.68 -9.35
N ASN A 327 9.72 -0.41 -8.99
CA ASN A 327 9.54 0.76 -9.86
C ASN A 327 8.26 0.66 -10.69
N ALA A 328 7.16 0.28 -10.04
CA ALA A 328 5.90 -0.04 -10.68
C ALA A 328 4.74 0.75 -10.08
N LEU A 329 3.96 1.37 -10.94
CA LEU A 329 2.73 2.08 -10.65
C LEU A 329 1.55 1.20 -11.06
N PHE A 330 0.64 0.91 -10.14
CA PHE A 330 -0.62 0.24 -10.40
C PHE A 330 -1.75 1.24 -10.32
N CYS A 331 -2.47 1.42 -11.43
CA CYS A 331 -3.60 2.33 -11.51
C CYS A 331 -4.88 1.54 -11.71
N GLY A 332 -5.91 1.85 -10.93
CA GLY A 332 -7.27 1.41 -11.20
C GLY A 332 -7.80 1.96 -12.52
N ASP A 333 -8.92 1.41 -12.97
CA ASP A 333 -9.51 1.88 -14.22
C ASP A 333 -9.95 3.35 -14.12
N MET A 334 -9.67 4.08 -15.17
CA MET A 334 -10.08 5.47 -15.35
C MET A 334 -11.01 5.54 -16.54
N PRO A 335 -12.32 5.63 -16.30
CA PRO A 335 -13.33 5.55 -17.36
C PRO A 335 -13.24 6.67 -18.40
N SER A 336 -12.73 7.82 -18.05
CA SER A 336 -12.50 8.88 -19.01
C SER A 336 -11.32 9.75 -18.65
N PHE A 337 -10.29 9.74 -19.50
CA PHE A 337 -9.28 10.79 -19.56
C PHE A 337 -9.84 12.13 -20.07
N LYS A 338 -11.16 12.30 -20.09
CA LYS A 338 -11.79 13.47 -20.70
C LYS A 338 -11.31 14.81 -20.14
N LEU A 339 -10.71 14.81 -18.99
CA LEU A 339 -10.01 15.95 -18.39
C LEU A 339 -9.21 15.35 -17.24
N MET A 340 -7.92 15.34 -17.19
CA MET A 340 -7.01 15.10 -16.06
C MET A 340 -7.68 15.10 -14.64
N ARG A 341 -8.69 14.25 -14.42
CA ARG A 341 -9.53 14.29 -13.21
C ARG A 341 -9.41 13.05 -12.34
N SER A 342 -8.52 12.13 -12.67
CA SER A 342 -8.25 10.98 -11.81
C SER A 342 -7.24 11.35 -10.74
N SER A 343 -7.74 11.86 -9.62
CA SER A 343 -6.91 12.32 -8.51
C SER A 343 -5.92 11.26 -8.03
N VAL A 344 -6.37 10.01 -7.89
CA VAL A 344 -5.52 8.93 -7.38
C VAL A 344 -4.37 8.59 -8.33
N VAL A 345 -4.62 8.51 -9.64
CA VAL A 345 -3.56 8.18 -10.59
C VAL A 345 -2.48 9.25 -10.64
N PHE A 346 -2.85 10.52 -10.68
CA PHE A 346 -1.86 11.61 -10.66
C PHE A 346 -1.17 11.75 -9.31
N HIS A 347 -1.84 11.39 -8.21
CA HIS A 347 -1.23 11.26 -6.90
C HIS A 347 -0.09 10.23 -6.93
N GLU A 348 -0.41 8.99 -7.30
CA GLU A 348 0.57 7.90 -7.34
C GLU A 348 1.63 8.09 -8.43
N PHE A 349 1.26 8.69 -9.55
CA PHE A 349 2.21 9.00 -10.62
C PHE A 349 3.18 10.11 -10.21
N THR A 350 2.73 11.08 -9.41
CA THR A 350 3.62 12.08 -8.80
C THR A 350 4.64 11.42 -7.89
N HIS A 351 4.23 10.42 -7.08
CA HIS A 351 5.19 9.63 -6.29
C HIS A 351 6.26 8.96 -7.18
N ALA A 352 5.84 8.36 -8.29
CA ALA A 352 6.76 7.69 -9.21
C ALA A 352 7.76 8.66 -9.85
N LEU A 353 7.29 9.83 -10.31
CA LEU A 353 8.15 10.86 -10.91
C LEU A 353 9.07 11.51 -9.87
N HIS A 354 8.56 11.77 -8.67
CA HIS A 354 9.35 12.28 -7.55
C HIS A 354 10.43 11.28 -7.11
N TRP A 355 10.09 9.99 -7.06
CA TRP A 355 11.07 8.92 -6.81
C TRP A 355 12.17 8.91 -7.88
N ALA A 356 11.79 9.04 -9.16
CA ALA A 356 12.75 9.10 -10.26
C ALA A 356 13.71 10.32 -10.14
N ASP A 357 13.26 11.44 -9.59
CA ASP A 357 14.10 12.61 -9.34
C ASP A 357 15.04 12.43 -8.14
N GLN A 358 14.62 11.65 -7.11
CA GLN A 358 15.41 11.37 -5.92
C GLN A 358 16.55 10.38 -6.16
N VAL A 359 16.31 9.34 -6.97
CA VAL A 359 17.28 8.23 -7.17
C VAL A 359 18.64 8.72 -7.68
N PRO A 360 18.75 9.54 -8.75
CA PRO A 360 20.04 10.05 -9.21
C PRO A 360 20.74 10.96 -8.20
N ARG A 361 19.97 11.60 -7.32
CA ARG A 361 20.50 12.47 -6.25
C ARG A 361 20.95 11.70 -5.01
N ARG A 362 20.63 10.39 -4.92
CA ARG A 362 20.81 9.57 -3.72
C ARG A 362 20.14 10.17 -2.48
N GLN A 363 18.96 10.77 -2.68
CA GLN A 363 18.18 11.40 -1.63
C GLN A 363 16.96 10.55 -1.29
N GLN A 364 16.50 10.68 -0.07
CA GLN A 364 15.21 10.15 0.39
C GLN A 364 14.49 11.28 1.11
N HIS A 365 13.42 11.74 0.52
CA HIS A 365 12.67 12.86 1.05
C HIS A 365 11.70 12.37 2.14
N PRO A 366 11.43 13.19 3.17
CA PRO A 366 10.49 12.85 4.22
C PRO A 366 9.07 12.73 3.67
N ILE A 367 8.25 11.93 4.38
CA ILE A 367 6.90 11.59 3.96
C ILE A 367 6.06 12.84 3.64
N TRP A 368 6.18 13.91 4.41
CA TRP A 368 5.36 15.09 4.21
C TRP A 368 5.65 15.84 2.89
N ILE A 369 6.89 15.79 2.37
CA ILE A 369 7.20 16.32 1.03
C ILE A 369 6.63 15.40 -0.05
N ALA A 370 6.84 14.08 0.08
CA ALA A 370 6.33 13.12 -0.89
C ALA A 370 4.80 13.18 -1.01
N GLU A 371 4.10 13.12 0.13
CA GLU A 371 2.64 13.19 0.17
C GLU A 371 2.11 14.59 -0.14
N GLY A 372 2.86 15.62 0.26
CA GLY A 372 2.52 17.00 -0.03
C GLY A 372 2.52 17.30 -1.54
N LEU A 373 3.56 16.86 -2.26
CA LEU A 373 3.63 16.99 -3.72
C LEU A 373 2.54 16.17 -4.41
N SER A 374 2.35 14.92 -3.99
CA SER A 374 1.35 14.04 -4.59
C SER A 374 -0.07 14.59 -4.39
N THR A 375 -0.41 15.04 -3.19
CA THR A 375 -1.70 15.69 -2.93
C THR A 375 -1.84 17.06 -3.60
N LEU A 376 -0.74 17.78 -3.82
CA LEU A 376 -0.77 19.04 -4.54
C LEU A 376 -1.21 18.83 -5.99
N PHE A 377 -0.60 17.86 -6.67
CA PHE A 377 -0.84 17.62 -8.09
C PHE A 377 -2.01 16.66 -8.37
N GLU A 378 -2.56 15.97 -7.37
CA GLU A 378 -3.74 15.09 -7.56
C GLU A 378 -4.96 15.83 -8.15
N THR A 379 -5.07 17.15 -7.92
CA THR A 379 -6.16 17.97 -8.45
C THR A 379 -5.69 19.02 -9.46
N ALA A 380 -4.46 18.91 -9.96
CA ALA A 380 -3.93 19.87 -10.91
C ALA A 380 -4.71 19.84 -12.24
N ARG A 381 -4.95 21.00 -12.80
CA ARG A 381 -5.47 21.15 -14.17
C ARG A 381 -4.36 21.62 -15.09
N ARG A 382 -4.38 21.09 -16.30
CA ARG A 382 -3.54 21.60 -17.36
C ARG A 382 -4.25 22.74 -18.06
N ALA A 383 -3.63 23.92 -18.05
CA ALA A 383 -4.06 25.06 -18.83
C ALA A 383 -2.80 25.72 -19.43
N ASP A 384 -2.86 26.06 -20.70
CA ASP A 384 -1.75 26.72 -21.44
C ASP A 384 -0.40 26.01 -21.31
N GLY A 385 -0.44 24.66 -21.31
CA GLY A 385 0.74 23.82 -21.19
C GLY A 385 1.35 23.73 -19.80
N LYS A 386 0.73 24.32 -18.76
CA LYS A 386 1.19 24.27 -17.36
C LYS A 386 0.25 23.44 -16.51
N LEU A 387 0.77 22.83 -15.46
CA LEU A 387 -0.03 22.23 -14.39
C LEU A 387 -0.29 23.28 -13.32
N SER A 388 -1.57 23.57 -13.08
CA SER A 388 -1.99 24.48 -12.01
C SER A 388 -2.70 23.67 -10.95
N PRO A 389 -2.09 23.42 -9.79
CA PRO A 389 -2.76 22.86 -8.62
C PRO A 389 -3.97 23.70 -8.24
N LEU A 390 -5.07 23.06 -7.92
CA LEU A 390 -6.29 23.75 -7.54
C LEU A 390 -6.50 23.68 -6.03
N SER A 391 -7.09 24.72 -5.47
CA SER A 391 -7.66 24.64 -4.12
C SER A 391 -8.69 23.50 -4.06
N SER A 392 -8.71 22.74 -2.99
CA SER A 392 -9.64 21.64 -2.81
C SER A 392 -10.19 21.59 -1.39
N TYR A 393 -11.29 20.88 -1.21
CA TYR A 393 -11.92 20.70 0.11
C TYR A 393 -10.97 20.07 1.15
N ARG A 394 -9.92 19.32 0.72
CA ARG A 394 -8.89 18.80 1.62
C ARG A 394 -8.25 19.90 2.46
N LEU A 395 -8.06 21.08 1.90
CA LEU A 395 -7.48 22.23 2.58
C LEU A 395 -8.37 22.77 3.73
N SER A 396 -9.65 22.42 3.75
CA SER A 396 -10.57 22.80 4.83
C SER A 396 -10.13 22.30 6.20
N VAL A 397 -9.43 21.18 6.26
CA VAL A 397 -8.87 20.64 7.52
C VAL A 397 -7.78 21.56 8.05
N THR A 398 -6.83 21.97 7.17
CA THR A 398 -5.78 22.93 7.57
C THR A 398 -6.36 24.30 7.91
N GLN A 399 -7.35 24.78 7.14
CA GLN A 399 -8.02 26.04 7.41
C GLN A 399 -8.62 26.07 8.82
N ARG A 400 -9.40 25.03 9.17
CA ARG A 400 -9.97 24.90 10.53
C ARG A 400 -8.91 24.75 11.60
N ALA A 401 -7.85 23.97 11.35
CA ALA A 401 -6.75 23.81 12.28
C ALA A 401 -5.99 25.14 12.50
N ALA A 402 -5.77 25.93 11.44
CA ALA A 402 -5.15 27.25 11.54
C ALA A 402 -6.02 28.25 12.31
N ALA A 403 -7.33 28.26 12.05
CA ALA A 403 -8.27 29.09 12.78
C ALA A 403 -8.30 28.73 14.28
N ALA A 404 -8.22 27.45 14.60
CA ALA A 404 -8.22 26.94 15.97
C ALA A 404 -6.83 26.89 16.65
N GLY A 405 -5.77 27.40 16.00
CA GLY A 405 -4.42 27.33 16.55
C GLY A 405 -3.83 25.92 16.67
N ARG A 406 -4.41 24.92 15.99
CA ARG A 406 -4.07 23.47 16.11
C ARG A 406 -3.25 22.93 14.94
N THR A 407 -2.60 23.79 14.15
CA THR A 407 -1.64 23.34 13.15
C THR A 407 -0.40 22.75 13.83
N ILE A 408 0.20 21.76 13.20
CA ILE A 408 1.45 21.17 13.70
C ILE A 408 2.59 22.16 13.39
N PRO A 409 3.39 22.58 14.39
CA PRO A 409 4.55 23.44 14.16
C PRO A 409 5.50 22.84 13.10
N TRP A 410 5.96 23.65 12.16
CA TRP A 410 6.76 23.19 11.02
C TRP A 410 8.03 22.46 11.43
N GLU A 411 8.71 22.95 12.48
CA GLU A 411 9.92 22.32 13.02
C GLU A 411 9.66 20.88 13.53
N MET A 412 8.47 20.62 14.07
CA MET A 412 8.05 19.29 14.50
C MET A 412 7.55 18.45 13.32
N PHE A 413 6.74 19.06 12.43
CA PHE A 413 6.13 18.38 11.29
C PHE A 413 7.17 17.84 10.31
N ALA A 414 8.23 18.62 10.05
CA ALA A 414 9.33 18.22 9.18
C ALA A 414 10.03 16.93 9.65
N LYS A 415 9.98 16.63 10.96
CA LYS A 415 10.63 15.46 11.59
C LYS A 415 9.73 14.24 11.70
N PHE A 416 8.48 14.31 11.25
CA PHE A 416 7.54 13.20 11.41
C PHE A 416 8.02 11.95 10.69
N SER A 417 8.08 10.85 11.43
CA SER A 417 8.18 9.51 10.85
C SER A 417 6.89 9.14 10.11
N HIS A 418 6.95 8.14 9.24
CA HIS A 418 5.76 7.61 8.57
C HIS A 418 4.64 7.26 9.57
N ALA A 419 4.97 6.62 10.69
CA ALA A 419 3.99 6.25 11.71
C ALA A 419 3.32 7.47 12.36
N GLN A 420 4.09 8.52 12.66
CA GLN A 420 3.56 9.77 13.23
C GLN A 420 2.66 10.52 12.23
N PHE A 421 3.06 10.57 10.96
CA PHE A 421 2.26 11.16 9.90
C PHE A 421 0.92 10.43 9.73
N MET A 422 0.94 9.10 9.66
CA MET A 422 -0.26 8.29 9.49
C MET A 422 -1.16 8.26 10.73
N ALA A 423 -0.62 8.49 11.92
CA ALA A 423 -1.43 8.58 13.15
C ALA A 423 -2.43 9.75 13.13
N ASN A 424 -2.12 10.81 12.36
CA ASN A 424 -3.02 11.95 12.15
C ASN A 424 -3.12 12.31 10.66
N ALA A 425 -3.35 11.28 9.83
CA ALA A 425 -3.30 11.38 8.38
C ALA A 425 -4.13 12.55 7.83
N GLY A 426 -5.36 12.73 8.31
CA GLY A 426 -6.25 13.79 7.82
C GLY A 426 -5.66 15.19 7.92
N LEU A 427 -5.05 15.54 9.05
CA LEU A 427 -4.38 16.83 9.24
C LEU A 427 -3.04 16.85 8.50
N CYS A 428 -2.25 15.78 8.57
CA CYS A 428 -0.91 15.75 8.00
C CYS A 428 -0.93 15.88 6.48
N TYR A 429 -1.79 15.14 5.78
CA TYR A 429 -1.98 15.30 4.32
C TYR A 429 -2.44 16.70 3.96
N SER A 430 -3.40 17.24 4.70
CA SER A 430 -3.93 18.57 4.47
C SER A 430 -2.88 19.66 4.71
N GLN A 431 -2.13 19.58 5.81
CA GLN A 431 -1.08 20.54 6.14
C GLN A 431 0.09 20.47 5.14
N ALA A 432 0.58 19.27 4.79
CA ALA A 432 1.63 19.09 3.79
C ALA A 432 1.23 19.72 2.44
N ARG A 433 0.02 19.39 1.97
CA ARG A 433 -0.54 20.00 0.77
C ARG A 433 -0.58 21.51 0.86
N SER A 434 -1.08 22.07 1.96
CA SER A 434 -1.28 23.52 2.10
C SER A 434 0.04 24.30 2.16
N MET A 435 1.10 23.72 2.74
CA MET A 435 2.44 24.31 2.76
C MET A 435 3.01 24.42 1.32
N LEU A 436 2.87 23.36 0.52
CA LEU A 436 3.33 23.37 -0.87
C LEU A 436 2.40 24.18 -1.79
N PHE A 437 1.11 24.22 -1.50
CA PHE A 437 0.15 25.05 -2.22
C PHE A 437 0.41 26.55 -1.96
N TYR A 438 0.80 26.93 -0.75
CA TYR A 438 1.23 28.29 -0.42
C TYR A 438 2.48 28.69 -1.23
N LEU A 439 3.49 27.83 -1.33
CA LEU A 439 4.63 28.03 -2.22
C LEU A 439 4.22 28.18 -3.69
N HIS A 440 3.23 27.41 -4.13
CA HIS A 440 2.72 27.49 -5.50
C HIS A 440 2.03 28.84 -5.76
N GLU A 441 1.14 29.30 -4.87
CA GLU A 441 0.43 30.56 -4.99
C GLU A 441 1.37 31.77 -5.00
N GLU A 442 2.46 31.69 -4.22
CA GLU A 442 3.52 32.72 -4.20
C GLU A 442 4.49 32.59 -5.39
N GLY A 443 4.35 31.58 -6.26
CA GLY A 443 5.26 31.34 -7.38
C GLY A 443 6.64 30.81 -6.98
N LEU A 444 6.78 30.31 -5.75
CA LEU A 444 8.06 29.93 -5.13
C LEU A 444 8.30 28.41 -5.05
N LEU A 445 7.36 27.59 -5.52
CA LEU A 445 7.45 26.12 -5.39
C LEU A 445 8.72 25.55 -6.05
N LYS A 446 9.07 26.02 -7.24
CA LYS A 446 10.30 25.60 -7.94
C LYS A 446 11.56 26.05 -7.21
N THR A 447 11.60 27.29 -6.73
CA THR A 447 12.73 27.84 -5.97
C THR A 447 12.95 27.04 -4.68
N PHE A 448 11.88 26.75 -3.96
CA PHE A 448 11.92 25.89 -2.77
C PHE A 448 12.46 24.49 -3.10
N TYR A 449 11.92 23.84 -4.14
CA TYR A 449 12.32 22.48 -4.48
C TYR A 449 13.79 22.42 -4.93
N ASP A 450 14.23 23.36 -5.78
CA ASP A 450 15.61 23.43 -6.23
C ASP A 450 16.59 23.64 -5.07
N GLU A 451 16.23 24.49 -4.10
CA GLU A 451 17.05 24.70 -2.92
C GLU A 451 17.10 23.46 -2.04
N TYR A 452 15.93 22.84 -1.81
CA TYR A 452 15.80 21.65 -0.98
C TYR A 452 16.64 20.47 -1.49
N VAL A 453 16.72 20.27 -2.80
CA VAL A 453 17.45 19.14 -3.41
C VAL A 453 18.94 19.42 -3.70
N LYS A 454 19.48 20.60 -3.37
CA LYS A 454 20.90 20.91 -3.59
C LYS A 454 21.84 20.07 -2.75
N ASP A 455 21.45 19.79 -1.51
CA ASP A 455 22.26 18.97 -0.62
C ASP A 455 22.17 17.49 -1.05
N SER A 456 23.31 16.88 -1.35
CA SER A 456 23.41 15.46 -1.66
C SER A 456 23.36 14.57 -0.40
N SER A 457 23.41 15.15 0.79
CA SER A 457 23.16 14.43 2.04
C SER A 457 21.68 14.06 2.14
N TYR A 458 21.37 13.08 2.99
CA TYR A 458 19.98 12.78 3.34
C TYR A 458 19.28 14.08 3.75
N ALA A 459 18.32 14.52 2.94
CA ALA A 459 17.60 15.73 3.19
C ALA A 459 16.77 15.55 4.47
N GLY A 460 17.35 15.93 5.57
CA GLY A 460 16.71 15.96 6.89
C GLY A 460 15.79 17.18 7.02
N ASP A 461 15.12 17.22 8.13
CA ASP A 461 14.18 18.26 8.55
C ASP A 461 14.71 19.70 8.45
N LYS A 462 16.02 19.91 8.69
CA LYS A 462 16.63 21.26 8.60
C LYS A 462 16.63 21.81 7.19
N SER A 463 17.02 21.01 6.20
CA SER A 463 17.14 21.48 4.82
C SER A 463 15.80 21.94 4.23
N ALA A 464 14.68 21.38 4.67
CA ALA A 464 13.37 21.83 4.20
C ALA A 464 12.99 23.21 4.78
N LEU A 465 13.30 23.48 6.05
CA LEU A 465 13.05 24.80 6.64
C LEU A 465 13.98 25.87 6.04
N GLU A 466 15.25 25.53 5.83
CA GLU A 466 16.23 26.38 5.15
C GLU A 466 15.79 26.69 3.70
N ALA A 467 15.22 25.70 2.99
CA ALA A 467 14.68 25.93 1.65
C ALA A 467 13.47 26.88 1.65
N PHE A 468 12.62 26.86 2.68
CA PHE A 468 11.58 27.88 2.85
C PHE A 468 12.19 29.25 3.12
N GLU A 469 13.24 29.35 3.95
CA GLU A 469 13.92 30.62 4.25
C GLU A 469 14.51 31.23 2.98
N VAL A 470 15.16 30.42 2.17
CA VAL A 470 15.72 30.88 0.89
C VAL A 470 14.61 31.28 -0.08
N ALA A 471 13.56 30.50 -0.21
CA ALA A 471 12.46 30.78 -1.13
C ALA A 471 11.74 32.10 -0.79
N PHE A 472 11.49 32.34 0.50
CA PHE A 472 10.75 33.52 0.95
C PHE A 472 11.65 34.71 1.34
N GLY A 473 12.97 34.50 1.47
CA GLY A 473 13.91 35.54 1.90
C GLY A 473 13.74 35.99 3.36
N LYS A 474 13.17 35.13 4.23
CA LYS A 474 12.89 35.41 5.65
C LYS A 474 12.92 34.13 6.49
N PRO A 475 13.06 34.25 7.83
CA PRO A 475 13.11 33.09 8.73
C PRO A 475 11.89 32.17 8.59
N ALA A 476 12.09 30.86 8.68
CA ALA A 476 11.04 29.86 8.54
C ALA A 476 9.88 30.07 9.53
N SER A 477 10.16 30.55 10.74
CA SER A 477 9.14 30.88 11.74
C SER A 477 8.22 32.04 11.30
N GLU A 478 8.73 32.98 10.55
CA GLU A 478 7.94 34.08 9.95
C GLU A 478 7.12 33.57 8.78
N VAL A 479 7.72 32.72 7.94
CA VAL A 479 6.98 32.06 6.83
C VAL A 479 5.82 31.22 7.39
N GLU A 480 6.06 30.44 8.43
CA GLU A 480 5.01 29.65 9.11
C GLU A 480 3.86 30.52 9.64
N ARG A 481 4.21 31.64 10.29
CA ARG A 481 3.21 32.61 10.76
C ARG A 481 2.35 33.15 9.60
N ASP A 482 2.99 33.58 8.52
CA ASP A 482 2.30 34.15 7.37
C ASP A 482 1.46 33.09 6.64
N TRP A 483 1.98 31.86 6.52
CA TRP A 483 1.21 30.72 6.03
C TRP A 483 -0.03 30.44 6.86
N LYS A 484 0.04 30.52 8.21
CA LYS A 484 -1.13 30.34 9.08
C LYS A 484 -2.20 31.38 8.81
N GLU A 485 -1.80 32.66 8.67
CA GLU A 485 -2.73 33.74 8.35
C GLU A 485 -3.33 33.60 6.94
N TRP A 486 -2.54 33.17 5.97
CA TRP A 486 -3.00 32.84 4.63
C TRP A 486 -3.98 31.64 4.66
N ALA A 487 -3.64 30.57 5.38
CA ALA A 487 -4.49 29.37 5.48
C ALA A 487 -5.86 29.66 6.11
N LYS A 488 -5.95 30.56 7.09
CA LYS A 488 -7.23 31.00 7.67
C LYS A 488 -8.15 31.67 6.64
N LYS A 489 -7.55 32.38 5.68
CA LYS A 489 -8.24 33.16 4.65
C LYS A 489 -8.44 32.40 3.33
N LEU A 490 -7.94 31.17 3.24
CA LEU A 490 -7.96 30.38 2.03
C LEU A 490 -9.41 30.18 1.54
N GLU A 491 -9.70 30.60 0.32
CA GLU A 491 -10.97 30.31 -0.32
C GLU A 491 -11.00 28.83 -0.71
N ILE A 492 -11.83 28.06 -0.02
CA ILE A 492 -12.05 26.66 -0.31
C ILE A 492 -13.26 26.56 -1.21
N PRO A 493 -13.12 25.97 -2.41
CA PRO A 493 -14.26 25.78 -3.29
C PRO A 493 -15.37 25.04 -2.55
N ALA A 494 -16.59 25.50 -2.75
CA ALA A 494 -17.76 24.83 -2.21
C ALA A 494 -17.75 23.36 -2.65
N ILE A 495 -17.99 22.45 -1.73
CA ILE A 495 -18.00 21.01 -2.01
C ILE A 495 -19.19 20.71 -2.90
N PRO A 496 -18.99 20.08 -4.06
CA PRO A 496 -20.09 19.66 -4.91
C PRO A 496 -20.96 18.63 -4.17
N TYR A 497 -22.26 18.75 -4.32
CA TYR A 497 -23.23 18.00 -3.56
C TYR A 497 -24.32 17.43 -4.46
N LEU A 498 -24.56 16.13 -4.34
CA LEU A 498 -25.63 15.41 -5.03
C LEU A 498 -26.90 15.32 -4.18
N GLY A 499 -26.75 15.10 -2.88
CA GLY A 499 -27.86 15.05 -1.94
C GLY A 499 -28.50 13.69 -1.77
N VAL A 500 -27.72 12.63 -1.85
CA VAL A 500 -28.16 11.25 -1.58
C VAL A 500 -27.46 10.69 -0.35
N GLY A 501 -28.19 9.89 0.45
CA GLY A 501 -27.65 8.90 1.34
C GLY A 501 -27.57 7.58 0.60
N THR A 502 -26.52 6.80 0.84
CA THR A 502 -26.29 5.54 0.13
C THR A 502 -25.93 4.41 1.09
N GLN A 503 -26.12 3.18 0.64
CA GLN A 503 -25.68 1.97 1.30
C GLN A 503 -25.20 0.97 0.25
N GLU A 504 -24.18 0.20 0.59
CA GLU A 504 -23.72 -0.89 -0.24
C GLU A 504 -24.61 -2.12 -0.03
N ARG A 505 -25.11 -2.70 -1.13
CA ARG A 505 -25.96 -3.87 -1.14
C ARG A 505 -25.72 -4.67 -2.42
N ASP A 506 -25.43 -5.96 -2.30
CA ASP A 506 -25.23 -6.87 -3.44
C ASP A 506 -24.22 -6.32 -4.48
N GLN A 507 -23.08 -5.78 -4.00
CA GLN A 507 -22.03 -5.16 -4.80
C GLN A 507 -22.48 -3.93 -5.61
N LYS A 508 -23.60 -3.29 -5.23
CA LYS A 508 -24.12 -2.06 -5.81
C LYS A 508 -24.24 -0.98 -4.73
N LEU A 509 -24.03 0.25 -5.13
CA LEU A 509 -24.31 1.40 -4.27
C LEU A 509 -25.76 1.85 -4.46
N VAL A 510 -26.61 1.57 -3.48
CA VAL A 510 -28.05 1.84 -3.54
C VAL A 510 -28.40 3.09 -2.74
N ILE A 511 -29.21 3.95 -3.30
CA ILE A 511 -29.73 5.15 -2.63
C ILE A 511 -30.70 4.72 -1.54
N ASN A 512 -30.41 5.05 -0.29
CA ASN A 512 -31.29 4.82 0.86
C ASN A 512 -32.03 6.07 1.31
N ASN A 513 -31.59 7.25 0.89
CA ASN A 513 -32.24 8.53 1.17
C ASN A 513 -31.92 9.55 0.07
N VAL A 514 -32.90 10.40 -0.28
CA VAL A 514 -32.70 11.57 -1.14
C VAL A 514 -33.10 12.80 -0.33
N ALA A 515 -32.18 13.75 -0.18
CA ALA A 515 -32.47 14.98 0.55
C ALA A 515 -33.47 15.87 -0.20
N THR A 516 -34.40 16.43 0.52
CA THR A 516 -35.43 17.33 -0.07
C THR A 516 -34.75 18.54 -0.71
N ASN A 517 -35.20 18.91 -1.91
CA ASN A 517 -34.66 20.04 -2.70
C ASN A 517 -33.16 19.88 -3.06
N SER A 518 -32.59 18.68 -2.98
CA SER A 518 -31.24 18.41 -3.43
C SER A 518 -31.18 18.28 -4.98
N PRO A 519 -29.96 18.40 -5.57
CA PRO A 519 -29.75 18.10 -6.98
C PRO A 519 -30.35 16.75 -7.42
N ALA A 520 -30.10 15.70 -6.65
CA ALA A 520 -30.65 14.37 -6.89
C ALA A 520 -32.16 14.33 -6.86
N GLY A 521 -32.78 15.01 -5.88
CA GLY A 521 -34.23 15.08 -5.76
C GLY A 521 -34.87 15.85 -6.93
N LEU A 522 -34.27 16.97 -7.34
CA LEU A 522 -34.74 17.78 -8.48
C LEU A 522 -34.58 17.04 -9.81
N ALA A 523 -33.54 16.22 -9.95
CA ALA A 523 -33.28 15.37 -11.11
C ALA A 523 -34.10 14.06 -11.10
N GLY A 524 -34.91 13.81 -10.07
CA GLY A 524 -35.79 12.65 -10.00
C GLY A 524 -35.17 11.34 -9.58
N LEU A 525 -34.00 11.37 -8.91
CA LEU A 525 -33.41 10.21 -8.25
C LEU A 525 -34.31 9.78 -7.07
N ARG A 526 -34.35 8.49 -6.77
CA ARG A 526 -35.27 7.96 -5.76
C ARG A 526 -34.56 6.94 -4.87
N THR A 527 -35.10 6.73 -3.70
CA THR A 527 -34.70 5.60 -2.82
C THR A 527 -34.87 4.28 -3.57
N ASN A 528 -33.91 3.36 -3.38
CA ASN A 528 -33.73 2.08 -4.06
C ASN A 528 -33.24 2.17 -5.53
N ASP A 529 -32.88 3.33 -6.05
CA ASP A 529 -32.08 3.40 -7.26
C ASP A 529 -30.65 2.91 -6.93
N ALA A 530 -30.07 2.08 -7.78
CA ALA A 530 -28.64 1.78 -7.71
C ALA A 530 -27.88 2.74 -8.62
N ILE A 531 -26.90 3.45 -8.08
CA ILE A 531 -25.99 4.28 -8.87
C ILE A 531 -24.97 3.35 -9.53
N VAL A 532 -24.91 3.35 -10.86
CA VAL A 532 -24.05 2.42 -11.62
C VAL A 532 -22.84 3.11 -12.20
N VAL A 533 -23.05 4.30 -12.81
CA VAL A 533 -21.99 5.07 -13.47
C VAL A 533 -22.25 6.55 -13.25
N ILE A 534 -21.21 7.34 -13.01
CA ILE A 534 -21.23 8.80 -13.05
C ILE A 534 -20.13 9.25 -14.00
N GLU A 535 -20.45 10.01 -15.04
CA GLU A 535 -19.50 10.52 -16.04
C GLU A 535 -18.56 9.43 -16.59
N GLY A 536 -19.09 8.23 -16.83
CA GLY A 536 -18.32 7.08 -17.26
C GLY A 536 -17.57 6.34 -16.15
N MET A 537 -17.53 6.89 -14.92
CA MET A 537 -16.92 6.25 -13.75
C MET A 537 -17.92 5.29 -13.08
N PRO A 538 -17.64 3.99 -12.99
CA PRO A 538 -18.50 3.07 -12.27
C PRO A 538 -18.50 3.31 -10.78
N ILE A 539 -19.67 3.19 -10.21
CA ILE A 539 -19.92 3.47 -8.81
C ILE A 539 -20.38 2.16 -8.13
N ARG A 540 -19.60 1.68 -7.20
CA ARG A 540 -19.88 0.46 -6.41
C ARG A 540 -19.89 0.74 -4.92
N THR A 541 -19.08 1.69 -4.50
CA THR A 541 -18.88 2.05 -3.09
C THR A 541 -19.21 3.51 -2.85
N GLN A 542 -19.39 3.87 -1.58
CA GLN A 542 -19.53 5.26 -1.19
C GLN A 542 -18.28 6.09 -1.51
N ALA A 543 -17.10 5.47 -1.47
CA ALA A 543 -15.86 6.13 -1.85
C ALA A 543 -15.86 6.52 -3.33
N ASP A 544 -16.28 5.61 -4.24
CA ASP A 544 -16.40 5.91 -5.66
C ASP A 544 -17.35 7.07 -5.91
N LEU A 545 -18.49 7.11 -5.21
CA LEU A 545 -19.45 8.20 -5.33
C LEU A 545 -18.85 9.54 -4.90
N LEU A 546 -18.15 9.58 -3.78
CA LEU A 546 -17.52 10.80 -3.27
C LEU A 546 -16.39 11.27 -4.19
N GLU A 547 -15.64 10.37 -4.75
CA GLU A 547 -14.61 10.68 -5.74
C GLU A 547 -15.22 11.20 -7.03
N ALA A 548 -16.22 10.51 -7.59
CA ALA A 548 -16.88 10.93 -8.81
C ALA A 548 -17.48 12.35 -8.67
N ILE A 549 -18.20 12.60 -7.59
CA ILE A 549 -18.79 13.93 -7.35
C ILE A 549 -17.71 14.99 -7.04
N GLY A 550 -16.72 14.61 -6.24
CA GLY A 550 -15.63 15.51 -5.81
C GLY A 550 -14.75 16.02 -6.96
N ASN A 551 -14.78 15.35 -8.09
CA ASN A 551 -14.05 15.72 -9.30
C ASN A 551 -14.75 16.81 -10.13
N HIS A 552 -15.95 17.23 -9.73
CA HIS A 552 -16.76 18.24 -10.44
C HIS A 552 -16.81 19.56 -9.68
N ALA A 553 -17.19 20.62 -10.39
CA ALA A 553 -17.46 21.92 -9.80
C ALA A 553 -18.92 22.07 -9.39
N VAL A 554 -19.17 22.94 -8.41
CA VAL A 554 -20.55 23.38 -8.10
C VAL A 554 -21.13 24.08 -9.31
N GLY A 555 -22.37 23.71 -9.68
CA GLY A 555 -23.07 24.21 -10.86
C GLY A 555 -22.82 23.41 -12.13
N GLU A 556 -21.92 22.46 -12.11
CA GLU A 556 -21.63 21.55 -13.24
C GLU A 556 -22.75 20.51 -13.37
N GLU A 557 -23.13 20.21 -14.62
CA GLU A 557 -24.04 19.12 -14.94
C GLU A 557 -23.26 17.84 -15.16
N ILE A 558 -23.72 16.77 -14.53
CA ILE A 558 -23.10 15.44 -14.63
C ILE A 558 -24.12 14.40 -15.08
N ASP A 559 -23.68 13.45 -15.88
CA ASP A 559 -24.51 12.33 -16.33
C ASP A 559 -24.36 11.13 -15.40
N ILE A 560 -25.49 10.68 -14.88
CA ILE A 560 -25.58 9.56 -13.96
C ILE A 560 -26.40 8.45 -14.58
N ARG A 561 -25.84 7.25 -14.71
CA ARG A 561 -26.59 6.04 -15.02
C ARG A 561 -27.00 5.35 -13.73
N LEU A 562 -28.31 5.16 -13.61
CA LEU A 562 -28.96 4.45 -12.50
C LEU A 562 -29.52 3.11 -12.98
N GLU A 563 -29.75 2.21 -12.06
CA GLU A 563 -30.62 1.05 -12.25
C GLU A 563 -31.84 1.20 -11.34
N ARG A 564 -33.02 1.30 -11.92
CA ARG A 564 -34.30 1.40 -11.20
C ARG A 564 -35.20 0.21 -11.54
N GLY A 565 -35.48 -0.63 -10.54
CA GLY A 565 -36.27 -1.85 -10.75
C GLY A 565 -35.65 -2.79 -11.82
N GLY A 566 -34.34 -2.89 -11.88
CA GLY A 566 -33.60 -3.73 -12.83
C GLY A 566 -33.49 -3.12 -14.24
N LYS A 567 -33.97 -1.88 -14.47
CA LYS A 567 -33.89 -1.20 -15.78
C LYS A 567 -32.88 -0.05 -15.70
N PRO A 568 -32.04 0.16 -16.73
CA PRO A 568 -31.15 1.30 -16.78
C PRO A 568 -31.93 2.61 -16.99
N LEU A 569 -31.46 3.67 -16.35
CA LEU A 569 -32.04 5.03 -16.47
C LEU A 569 -30.86 6.02 -16.45
N ASP A 570 -30.76 6.84 -17.49
CA ASP A 570 -29.77 7.92 -17.56
C ASP A 570 -30.44 9.24 -17.14
N VAL A 571 -29.74 9.98 -16.26
CA VAL A 571 -30.25 11.25 -15.69
C VAL A 571 -29.09 12.24 -15.64
N THR A 572 -29.33 13.45 -16.15
CA THR A 572 -28.40 14.57 -15.98
C THR A 572 -28.71 15.33 -14.70
N VAL A 573 -27.73 15.59 -13.86
CA VAL A 573 -27.87 16.26 -12.57
C VAL A 573 -26.95 17.47 -12.49
N LYS A 574 -27.50 18.64 -12.18
CA LYS A 574 -26.72 19.85 -11.91
C LYS A 574 -26.30 19.86 -10.44
N LEU A 575 -25.01 19.75 -10.17
CA LEU A 575 -24.49 19.75 -8.81
C LEU A 575 -24.67 21.10 -8.11
N ALA A 576 -25.11 21.09 -6.86
CA ALA A 576 -25.15 22.29 -6.02
C ALA A 576 -23.96 22.35 -5.08
N ALA A 577 -23.75 23.51 -4.46
CA ALA A 577 -22.88 23.57 -3.28
C ALA A 577 -23.51 22.69 -2.19
N ARG A 578 -22.66 21.91 -1.51
CA ARG A 578 -23.11 21.21 -0.31
C ARG A 578 -23.70 22.27 0.61
N PRO A 579 -24.98 22.14 1.01
CA PRO A 579 -25.53 23.07 2.00
C PRO A 579 -24.56 23.06 3.15
N ASP A 580 -24.13 24.23 3.58
CA ASP A 580 -23.27 24.34 4.73
C ASP A 580 -23.90 23.50 5.85
N MET A 581 -23.43 22.28 5.96
CA MET A 581 -23.40 21.65 7.24
C MET A 581 -22.31 22.45 7.97
N THR A 582 -22.56 23.72 8.23
CA THR A 582 -22.18 24.20 9.52
C THR A 582 -22.64 23.04 10.40
N VAL A 583 -21.70 22.17 10.78
CA VAL A 583 -21.82 21.59 12.07
C VAL A 583 -22.13 22.83 12.87
N ARG A 584 -23.43 23.10 13.08
CA ARG A 584 -23.81 23.77 14.27
C ARG A 584 -23.10 22.91 15.29
N THR A 585 -21.91 23.30 15.66
CA THR A 585 -21.43 23.10 16.98
C THR A 585 -22.59 23.64 17.77
N ASN A 586 -23.51 22.70 18.07
CA ASN A 586 -24.57 23.02 18.96
C ASN A 586 -23.75 23.27 20.23
N GLU A 587 -23.40 24.53 20.47
CA GLU A 587 -22.73 24.97 21.72
C GLU A 587 -23.49 24.44 22.93
N LYS A 588 -24.65 23.86 22.67
CA LYS A 588 -25.55 23.18 23.61
C LYS A 588 -25.61 21.65 23.37
N ALA A 589 -24.71 21.04 22.60
CA ALA A 589 -24.73 19.58 22.45
C ALA A 589 -24.21 18.93 23.76
N PRO A 590 -24.87 17.88 24.25
CA PRO A 590 -24.44 17.20 25.48
C PRO A 590 -23.05 16.60 25.24
N TYR A 591 -22.14 16.85 26.17
CA TYR A 591 -20.74 16.42 26.11
C TYR A 591 -20.38 15.61 27.35
N LEU A 592 -19.73 14.48 27.15
CA LEU A 592 -19.29 13.58 28.20
C LEU A 592 -17.75 13.43 28.26
N GLY A 593 -17.06 13.60 27.15
CA GLY A 593 -15.60 13.51 27.06
C GLY A 593 -15.04 12.10 27.14
N ILE A 594 -15.78 11.12 26.57
CA ILE A 594 -15.36 9.72 26.46
C ILE A 594 -15.25 9.33 24.98
N SER A 595 -14.16 8.71 24.59
CA SER A 595 -14.08 7.92 23.37
C SER A 595 -14.30 6.44 23.68
N VAL A 596 -15.08 5.77 22.84
CA VAL A 596 -15.47 4.37 23.04
C VAL A 596 -15.15 3.52 21.83
N VAL A 597 -14.98 2.23 22.05
CA VAL A 597 -14.78 1.20 21.02
C VAL A 597 -15.62 -0.03 21.36
N GLU A 598 -16.07 -0.74 20.35
CA GLU A 598 -16.74 -2.03 20.53
C GLU A 598 -15.70 -3.15 20.50
N THR A 599 -15.61 -3.93 21.59
CA THR A 599 -14.67 -5.04 21.72
C THR A 599 -15.38 -6.17 22.44
N ASP A 600 -15.31 -7.38 21.87
CA ASP A 600 -15.93 -8.60 22.43
C ASP A 600 -17.42 -8.45 22.77
N GLY A 601 -18.17 -7.76 21.89
CA GLY A 601 -19.61 -7.53 22.05
C GLY A 601 -19.97 -6.60 23.21
N ALA A 602 -19.03 -5.78 23.68
CA ALA A 602 -19.23 -4.77 24.73
C ALA A 602 -18.62 -3.43 24.34
N VAL A 603 -19.18 -2.35 24.85
CA VAL A 603 -18.68 -0.98 24.64
C VAL A 603 -17.63 -0.66 25.70
N GLN A 604 -16.39 -0.44 25.27
CA GLN A 604 -15.26 -0.18 26.15
C GLN A 604 -14.77 1.27 26.00
N VAL A 605 -14.41 1.90 27.12
CA VAL A 605 -13.79 3.23 27.15
C VAL A 605 -12.37 3.13 26.59
N ARG A 606 -12.12 3.81 25.48
CA ARG A 606 -10.82 3.90 24.80
C ARG A 606 -9.99 5.08 25.31
N GLY A 607 -10.65 6.18 25.68
CA GLY A 607 -10.01 7.38 26.19
C GLY A 607 -10.99 8.26 26.94
N VAL A 608 -10.47 9.06 27.87
CA VAL A 608 -11.22 10.01 28.67
C VAL A 608 -10.48 11.33 28.71
N ASP A 609 -11.15 12.40 28.40
CA ASP A 609 -10.65 13.75 28.63
C ASP A 609 -10.69 14.05 30.11
N LYS A 610 -9.55 14.38 30.72
CA LYS A 610 -9.40 14.58 32.17
C LYS A 610 -10.24 15.74 32.72
N HIS A 611 -10.49 16.77 31.91
CA HIS A 611 -11.26 17.96 32.30
C HIS A 611 -12.76 17.83 31.97
N SER A 612 -13.15 16.77 31.28
CA SER A 612 -14.54 16.50 30.94
C SER A 612 -15.38 16.02 32.11
N PRO A 613 -16.72 16.01 31.96
CA PRO A 613 -17.64 15.41 32.96
C PRO A 613 -17.24 13.98 33.35
N ALA A 614 -16.87 13.14 32.40
CA ALA A 614 -16.46 11.78 32.70
C ALA A 614 -15.09 11.69 33.40
N GLY A 615 -14.16 12.56 33.05
CA GLY A 615 -12.86 12.64 33.72
C GLY A 615 -13.02 13.08 35.17
N LYS A 616 -13.85 14.10 35.43
CA LYS A 616 -14.19 14.59 36.78
C LYS A 616 -14.91 13.52 37.61
N ALA A 617 -15.74 12.70 36.99
CA ALA A 617 -16.42 11.56 37.61
C ALA A 617 -15.53 10.33 37.83
N GLY A 618 -14.26 10.38 37.39
CA GLY A 618 -13.28 9.32 37.60
C GLY A 618 -13.43 8.13 36.64
N VAL A 619 -14.03 8.31 35.47
CA VAL A 619 -14.06 7.28 34.44
C VAL A 619 -12.64 7.00 33.93
N ASN A 620 -12.29 5.73 33.72
CA ASN A 620 -10.97 5.35 33.28
C ASN A 620 -11.02 4.50 31.99
N THR A 621 -9.97 4.58 31.20
CA THR A 621 -9.75 3.75 30.03
C THR A 621 -9.77 2.27 30.37
N GLY A 622 -10.34 1.46 29.51
CA GLY A 622 -10.45 0.01 29.69
C GLY A 622 -11.73 -0.45 30.38
N TRP A 623 -12.50 0.47 31.01
CA TRP A 623 -13.77 0.11 31.63
C TRP A 623 -14.84 -0.17 30.56
N ARG A 624 -15.76 -1.10 30.85
CA ARG A 624 -16.89 -1.40 29.97
C ARG A 624 -18.11 -0.60 30.40
N ILE A 625 -18.78 0.04 29.44
CA ILE A 625 -20.02 0.76 29.67
C ILE A 625 -21.17 -0.25 29.59
N VAL A 626 -21.97 -0.34 30.63
CA VAL A 626 -23.10 -1.29 30.75
C VAL A 626 -24.43 -0.57 30.56
N LYS A 627 -24.59 0.61 31.20
CA LYS A 627 -25.81 1.39 31.12
C LYS A 627 -25.50 2.89 31.17
N PHE A 628 -26.26 3.69 30.43
CA PHE A 628 -26.22 5.14 30.48
C PHE A 628 -27.64 5.68 30.66
N ALA A 629 -27.85 6.40 31.73
CA ALA A 629 -29.20 6.74 32.27
C ALA A 629 -30.07 5.48 32.30
N GLU A 630 -31.24 5.51 31.69
CA GLU A 630 -32.14 4.34 31.63
C GLU A 630 -31.84 3.37 30.49
N THR A 631 -30.81 3.62 29.66
CA THR A 631 -30.53 2.84 28.42
C THR A 631 -29.42 1.83 28.68
N ASP A 632 -29.70 0.55 28.45
CA ASP A 632 -28.69 -0.53 28.39
C ASP A 632 -27.84 -0.36 27.16
N ILE A 633 -26.51 -0.42 27.34
CA ILE A 633 -25.54 -0.17 26.28
C ILE A 633 -24.93 -1.49 25.81
N LYS A 634 -25.32 -1.92 24.62
CA LYS A 634 -24.81 -3.11 23.95
C LYS A 634 -23.87 -2.78 22.81
N THR A 635 -24.10 -1.66 22.14
CA THR A 635 -23.31 -1.19 20.99
C THR A 635 -22.84 0.26 21.19
N VAL A 636 -21.80 0.64 20.46
CA VAL A 636 -21.34 2.06 20.40
C VAL A 636 -22.50 2.96 19.95
N ARG A 637 -23.36 2.47 19.06
CA ARG A 637 -24.53 3.22 18.58
C ARG A 637 -25.55 3.49 19.68
N ASP A 638 -25.80 2.54 20.56
CA ASP A 638 -26.70 2.73 21.72
C ASP A 638 -26.16 3.82 22.63
N PHE A 639 -24.86 3.75 22.93
CA PHE A 639 -24.20 4.75 23.75
C PHE A 639 -24.29 6.16 23.17
N LEU A 640 -23.93 6.33 21.90
CA LEU A 640 -24.00 7.63 21.22
C LEU A 640 -25.43 8.18 21.16
N ASN A 641 -26.42 7.32 20.92
CA ASN A 641 -27.82 7.72 20.91
C ASN A 641 -28.33 8.11 22.29
N ALA A 642 -27.90 7.42 23.33
CA ALA A 642 -28.26 7.73 24.72
C ALA A 642 -27.65 9.08 25.15
N VAL A 643 -26.37 9.31 24.84
CA VAL A 643 -25.71 10.60 25.10
C VAL A 643 -26.41 11.75 24.36
N LYS A 644 -26.78 11.57 23.09
CA LYS A 644 -27.50 12.60 22.29
C LYS A 644 -28.87 12.97 22.84
N LYS A 645 -29.53 12.10 23.61
CA LYS A 645 -30.84 12.36 24.21
C LYS A 645 -30.75 13.19 25.49
N SER A 646 -29.58 13.24 26.15
CA SER A 646 -29.35 14.02 27.33
C SER A 646 -29.25 15.52 27.03
N LYS A 647 -29.36 16.34 28.05
CA LYS A 647 -29.20 17.79 27.93
C LYS A 647 -27.95 18.24 28.72
N PRO A 648 -27.25 19.29 28.28
CA PRO A 648 -26.21 19.92 29.08
C PRO A 648 -26.77 20.37 30.45
N GLY A 649 -25.99 20.14 31.50
CA GLY A 649 -26.41 20.38 32.90
C GLY A 649 -27.28 19.27 33.47
N GLU A 650 -27.67 18.28 32.71
CA GLU A 650 -28.45 17.13 33.21
C GLU A 650 -27.55 16.18 34.01
N SER A 651 -28.02 15.79 35.21
CA SER A 651 -27.36 14.77 36.02
C SER A 651 -27.78 13.38 35.52
N VAL A 652 -26.81 12.60 35.05
CA VAL A 652 -27.03 11.25 34.52
C VAL A 652 -26.21 10.21 35.27
N GLU A 653 -26.71 8.98 35.29
CA GLU A 653 -25.98 7.84 35.84
C GLU A 653 -25.33 7.04 34.75
N LEU A 654 -24.02 6.77 34.91
CA LEU A 654 -23.24 5.92 34.04
C LEU A 654 -22.85 4.65 34.81
N THR A 655 -23.37 3.49 34.40
CA THR A 655 -22.96 2.22 34.97
C THR A 655 -21.81 1.65 34.14
N VAL A 656 -20.69 1.42 34.80
CA VAL A 656 -19.50 0.84 34.20
C VAL A 656 -19.08 -0.42 34.90
N ARG A 657 -18.51 -1.38 34.20
CA ARG A 657 -17.88 -2.58 34.76
C ARG A 657 -16.37 -2.41 34.72
N LYS A 658 -15.76 -2.47 35.88
CA LYS A 658 -14.29 -2.34 36.05
C LYS A 658 -13.58 -3.68 35.78
N SER A 659 -12.26 -3.65 35.86
CA SER A 659 -11.40 -4.85 35.67
C SER A 659 -11.61 -5.91 36.77
N ASP A 660 -12.17 -5.55 37.94
CA ASP A 660 -12.56 -6.46 38.99
C ASP A 660 -13.87 -7.22 38.71
N GLY A 661 -14.50 -6.98 37.54
CA GLY A 661 -15.76 -7.57 37.12
C GLY A 661 -17.02 -6.98 37.78
N LYS A 662 -16.87 -6.05 38.71
CA LYS A 662 -17.99 -5.42 39.42
C LYS A 662 -18.54 -4.20 38.70
N GLU A 663 -19.83 -4.00 38.80
CA GLU A 663 -20.49 -2.80 38.28
C GLU A 663 -20.47 -1.66 39.29
N HIS A 664 -20.17 -0.48 38.77
CA HIS A 664 -20.14 0.76 39.54
C HIS A 664 -20.99 1.79 38.82
N VAL A 665 -21.85 2.46 39.61
CA VAL A 665 -22.68 3.56 39.12
C VAL A 665 -21.97 4.87 39.46
N LEU A 666 -21.73 5.69 38.45
CA LEU A 666 -21.13 7.00 38.57
C LEU A 666 -22.19 8.03 38.21
N LYS A 667 -22.36 9.04 39.10
CA LYS A 667 -23.16 10.22 38.78
C LYS A 667 -22.29 11.28 38.14
N LEU A 668 -22.73 11.82 37.03
CA LEU A 668 -22.02 12.86 36.31
C LEU A 668 -23.02 13.87 35.75
N GLU A 669 -22.58 15.09 35.65
CA GLU A 669 -23.36 16.19 35.06
C GLU A 669 -22.92 16.36 33.64
N MET A 670 -23.83 16.30 32.70
CA MET A 670 -23.53 16.44 31.25
C MET A 670 -23.00 17.85 30.96
N GLY A 671 -21.83 17.91 30.36
CA GLY A 671 -21.24 19.17 29.90
C GLY A 671 -21.81 19.66 28.59
N THR A 672 -21.38 20.81 28.20
CA THR A 672 -21.40 21.29 26.80
C THR A 672 -20.08 20.93 26.14
N VAL A 673 -20.08 20.75 24.82
CA VAL A 673 -18.82 20.69 24.09
C VAL A 673 -18.00 21.92 24.47
N PRO A 674 -16.74 21.76 24.95
CA PRO A 674 -15.94 22.91 25.37
C PRO A 674 -15.90 23.94 24.24
N SER A 675 -16.27 25.19 24.53
CA SER A 675 -16.02 26.29 23.60
C SER A 675 -14.54 26.63 23.63
N GLU A 676 -13.99 27.08 22.52
CA GLU A 676 -12.57 27.40 22.37
C GLU A 676 -12.03 28.49 23.29
N SER A 677 -12.86 28.97 24.24
CA SER A 677 -12.52 30.01 25.24
C SER A 677 -12.21 29.45 26.64
N ASP A 678 -12.33 28.15 26.88
CA ASP A 678 -12.24 27.56 28.23
C ASP A 678 -10.96 26.74 28.48
N GLU A 679 -9.93 26.89 27.62
CA GLU A 679 -8.55 26.37 27.85
C GLU A 679 -7.53 27.47 28.01
#